data_173ddd03ff9ae62da3defb1725dc243a
#
_entry.id   173ddd03ff9ae62da3defb1725dc243a
#
_cell.length_a   1.000
_cell.length_b   1.000
_cell.length_c   1.000
_cell.angle_alpha   90.00
_cell.angle_beta   90.00
_cell.angle_gamma   90.00
#
_symmetry.space_group_name_H-M   'P 1'
#
loop_
_entity.id
_entity.type
_entity.pdbx_description
1 polymer ?
#
loop_
_entity_poly.entity_id
_entity_poly.type
_entity_poly.pdbx_seq_one_letter_code
_entity_poly.pdbx_strand_id
1 'polypeptide(L)'
;MAVVGVLVALALVRGGGPARWAVARDGLLAPSVLVPTAVAALAALTCRVVVTRRSLARRVRLLVLAPDSFSPTLEGVLRCAAQLSRVRRLVGGWLDPRACAVRVLLDVGEGAMRYSLEVPERALPAIRSALGSYDRVQVRRLESEPVLGEGCVVRAELRLAQCSSESLAHLGLDPDPLQSFARALADLDPSRERAQVAVDLLPSTAGARRRLRRSLLRRARRENPGVGGGSGAGLLDVLVGASRRAGRQPAADVVEQRAQREQIAAKVLQNEPLFSLQVLIRCQAPVKGIAAGRLQSLLGCFDAWAAANSFRVVGVRLLGLAFLGSDLPGRRAWFDHRLETGLFRPARRNVVGAREVAGFLKPPTVSCAAPDVLRLGAAVYPPPRDLPDYTGQRDVLPLGRVISEHGQRIVGLRLADTFFTYTAGRSRWGKTELAITQFLSLVRSGHGGMFLDPHEDAIRRIKSCLTEPELAERIIELDLVGARSREGQPGWNLLSARNLTDDARERRIEAIVDSFASALQWGERNNRALTLTTQATAALIELSTHLPAELQPTIFQIPTLLGNPEWLQAVLPHLSVPRRQFFSERFPRMAEEAITPVTNLIDRLRSSTPLAALLGSPDTSYDIAKAMDDGRIVLACPGAGGARDRLVANLLVFDLLHAAKGRAHIAPERRREFYVFLDEVQTYDGASSGNLAALLEQTAKYGVRATLLNQNPERLTSATLNALTTNRSHLITTALNAHAAAVIAREWGSDPPANAISGLPRWTFIAQSTHHGQLTRPFQFENLAVTDLFTDAHHPDRVPHVQPAIDEASGRALAAETIAALDTLDERIHLHLTGRTHSNHRGGETRERSTLPRLPEPERTG
;
A
#
# COMPACT_ATOMS: atom_id res chain seq x y z
N MET A 1 59.52 4.73 -8.29
CA MET A 1 60.98 4.49 -8.24
C MET A 1 61.33 3.00 -8.42
N ALA A 2 60.84 2.05 -7.63
CA ALA A 2 61.09 0.59 -7.81
C ALA A 2 60.63 0.04 -9.18
N VAL A 3 59.49 0.45 -9.72
CA VAL A 3 58.99 0.05 -11.06
C VAL A 3 59.89 0.66 -12.15
N VAL A 4 60.35 1.88 -11.96
CA VAL A 4 61.28 2.54 -12.89
C VAL A 4 62.64 1.80 -12.85
N GLY A 5 63.13 1.40 -11.67
CA GLY A 5 64.37 0.62 -11.52
C GLY A 5 64.27 -0.76 -12.21
N VAL A 6 63.13 -1.45 -12.05
CA VAL A 6 62.88 -2.76 -12.72
C VAL A 6 62.70 -2.59 -14.24
N LEU A 7 62.06 -1.50 -14.70
CA LEU A 7 61.92 -1.19 -16.12
C LEU A 7 63.26 -0.77 -16.74
N VAL A 8 64.11 -0.04 -16.04
CA VAL A 8 65.49 0.31 -16.50
C VAL A 8 66.37 -0.93 -16.49
N ALA A 9 66.29 -1.81 -15.48
CA ALA A 9 66.98 -3.10 -15.50
C ALA A 9 66.54 -4.03 -16.65
N LEU A 10 65.21 -4.09 -16.90
CA LEU A 10 64.64 -4.84 -18.07
C LEU A 10 65.03 -4.23 -19.41
N ALA A 11 65.16 -2.91 -19.52
CA ALA A 11 65.63 -2.23 -20.72
C ALA A 11 67.12 -2.45 -21.00
N LEU A 12 67.95 -2.44 -19.92
CA LEU A 12 69.39 -2.75 -19.98
C LEU A 12 69.66 -4.23 -20.32
N VAL A 13 68.74 -5.12 -19.93
CA VAL A 13 68.81 -6.58 -20.22
C VAL A 13 68.50 -6.93 -21.66
N ARG A 14 67.73 -6.11 -22.36
CA ARG A 14 67.34 -6.36 -23.76
C ARG A 14 68.45 -6.18 -24.80
N GLY A 15 69.58 -5.59 -24.42
CA GLY A 15 70.69 -5.28 -25.38
C GLY A 15 72.09 -5.71 -24.98
N GLY A 16 72.31 -6.57 -23.95
CA GLY A 16 73.63 -6.82 -23.39
C GLY A 16 74.02 -8.28 -23.16
N GLY A 17 75.25 -8.65 -23.46
CA GLY A 17 75.82 -9.97 -23.19
C GLY A 17 75.95 -10.33 -21.71
N PRO A 18 76.42 -11.58 -21.41
CA PRO A 18 76.40 -12.19 -20.05
C PRO A 18 77.07 -11.38 -18.94
N ALA A 19 78.05 -10.56 -19.24
CA ALA A 19 78.77 -9.70 -18.25
C ALA A 19 77.79 -8.59 -17.71
N ARG A 20 76.92 -8.00 -18.52
CA ARG A 20 75.94 -6.99 -18.09
C ARG A 20 74.83 -7.59 -17.24
N TRP A 21 74.53 -8.86 -17.40
CA TRP A 21 73.59 -9.60 -16.57
C TRP A 21 74.14 -9.78 -15.15
N ALA A 22 75.42 -10.05 -14.97
CA ALA A 22 76.06 -10.19 -13.66
C ALA A 22 76.03 -8.85 -12.88
N VAL A 23 76.40 -7.75 -13.52
CA VAL A 23 76.41 -6.40 -12.89
C VAL A 23 75.00 -5.93 -12.53
N ALA A 24 74.02 -6.18 -13.40
CA ALA A 24 72.62 -5.87 -13.15
C ALA A 24 72.00 -6.73 -12.02
N ARG A 25 72.44 -8.00 -11.94
CA ARG A 25 72.02 -8.90 -10.86
C ARG A 25 72.59 -8.49 -9.54
N ASP A 26 73.91 -8.20 -9.47
CA ASP A 26 74.55 -7.80 -8.22
C ASP A 26 74.13 -6.42 -7.73
N GLY A 27 73.87 -5.47 -8.62
CA GLY A 27 73.19 -4.21 -8.31
C GLY A 27 71.76 -4.34 -7.80
N LEU A 28 70.98 -5.26 -8.33
CA LEU A 28 69.65 -5.57 -7.83
C LEU A 28 69.64 -6.33 -6.50
N LEU A 29 70.66 -7.10 -6.21
CA LEU A 29 70.85 -7.87 -4.98
C LEU A 29 71.57 -7.07 -3.90
N ALA A 30 72.05 -5.84 -4.17
CA ALA A 30 72.69 -4.95 -3.18
C ALA A 30 71.68 -4.64 -2.04
N PRO A 31 72.12 -4.72 -0.76
CA PRO A 31 71.25 -4.43 0.39
C PRO A 31 70.59 -3.04 0.32
N SER A 32 71.32 -2.06 -0.27
CA SER A 32 70.79 -0.71 -0.51
C SER A 32 69.58 -0.63 -1.46
N VAL A 33 69.33 -1.65 -2.29
CA VAL A 33 68.18 -1.74 -3.20
C VAL A 33 67.15 -2.77 -2.66
N LEU A 34 67.60 -3.87 -2.13
CA LEU A 34 66.76 -4.93 -1.60
C LEU A 34 65.96 -4.49 -0.37
N VAL A 35 66.60 -3.79 0.59
CA VAL A 35 65.90 -3.36 1.81
C VAL A 35 64.81 -2.33 1.52
N PRO A 36 65.03 -1.26 0.74
CA PRO A 36 63.98 -0.31 0.39
C PRO A 36 62.87 -0.95 -0.46
N THR A 37 63.18 -1.86 -1.34
CA THR A 37 62.19 -2.56 -2.17
C THR A 37 61.35 -3.53 -1.32
N ALA A 38 61.96 -4.25 -0.37
CA ALA A 38 61.27 -5.12 0.57
C ALA A 38 60.35 -4.31 1.51
N VAL A 39 60.80 -3.17 2.02
CA VAL A 39 60.00 -2.25 2.83
C VAL A 39 58.86 -1.66 2.03
N ALA A 40 59.10 -1.24 0.79
CA ALA A 40 58.04 -0.72 -0.09
C ALA A 40 57.02 -1.84 -0.45
N ALA A 41 57.49 -3.06 -0.67
CA ALA A 41 56.60 -4.20 -0.92
C ALA A 41 55.76 -4.55 0.31
N LEU A 42 56.36 -4.53 1.50
CA LEU A 42 55.67 -4.78 2.76
C LEU A 42 54.64 -3.66 3.06
N ALA A 43 55.00 -2.41 2.84
CA ALA A 43 54.11 -1.26 2.97
C ALA A 43 52.92 -1.35 1.97
N ALA A 44 53.17 -1.76 0.72
CA ALA A 44 52.12 -1.96 -0.27
C ALA A 44 51.23 -3.15 0.10
N LEU A 45 51.77 -4.23 0.65
CA LEU A 45 51.00 -5.38 1.13
C LEU A 45 50.11 -4.98 2.34
N THR A 46 50.64 -4.26 3.32
CA THR A 46 49.89 -3.77 4.46
C THR A 46 48.82 -2.79 4.05
N CYS A 47 49.09 -1.85 3.19
CA CYS A 47 48.13 -0.93 2.62
C CYS A 47 47.01 -1.70 1.91
N ARG A 48 47.35 -2.69 1.10
CA ARG A 48 46.40 -3.56 0.41
C ARG A 48 45.52 -4.32 1.39
N VAL A 49 46.06 -4.89 2.47
CA VAL A 49 45.28 -5.60 3.50
C VAL A 49 44.33 -4.64 4.22
N VAL A 50 44.81 -3.46 4.59
CA VAL A 50 43.96 -2.44 5.26
C VAL A 50 42.82 -1.97 4.34
N VAL A 51 43.13 -1.66 3.08
CA VAL A 51 42.12 -1.26 2.09
C VAL A 51 41.12 -2.37 1.87
N THR A 52 41.56 -3.63 1.74
CA THR A 52 40.68 -4.79 1.61
C THR A 52 39.74 -4.92 2.82
N ARG A 53 40.29 -4.90 4.05
CA ARG A 53 39.50 -4.96 5.28
C ARG A 53 38.46 -3.84 5.36
N ARG A 54 38.86 -2.60 5.04
CA ARG A 54 37.95 -1.45 5.02
C ARG A 54 36.84 -1.62 3.96
N SER A 55 37.17 -2.14 2.78
CA SER A 55 36.21 -2.37 1.71
C SER A 55 35.23 -3.49 2.08
N LEU A 56 35.71 -4.56 2.72
CA LEU A 56 34.85 -5.64 3.20
C LEU A 56 33.94 -5.19 4.34
N ALA A 57 34.42 -4.38 5.29
CA ALA A 57 33.60 -3.83 6.37
C ALA A 57 32.48 -2.86 5.89
N ARG A 58 32.63 -2.28 4.70
CA ARG A 58 31.65 -1.38 4.07
C ARG A 58 30.82 -2.06 2.99
N ARG A 59 30.56 -3.36 3.11
CA ARG A 59 29.62 -4.05 2.22
C ARG A 59 28.21 -3.79 2.66
N VAL A 60 27.32 -3.68 1.68
CA VAL A 60 25.90 -3.43 1.90
C VAL A 60 25.13 -4.63 1.35
N ARG A 61 24.18 -5.13 2.14
CA ARG A 61 23.24 -6.16 1.73
C ARG A 61 21.96 -5.51 1.24
N LEU A 62 21.53 -5.86 0.03
CA LEU A 62 20.36 -5.37 -0.64
C LEU A 62 19.40 -6.51 -0.87
N LEU A 63 18.23 -6.48 -0.26
CA LEU A 63 17.11 -7.37 -0.60
C LEU A 63 16.55 -6.92 -1.94
N VAL A 64 16.43 -7.84 -2.88
CA VAL A 64 15.91 -7.58 -4.23
C VAL A 64 14.57 -8.26 -4.35
N LEU A 65 13.50 -7.46 -4.39
CA LEU A 65 12.13 -7.92 -4.47
C LEU A 65 11.62 -7.75 -5.90
N ALA A 66 11.30 -8.86 -6.52
CA ALA A 66 10.66 -8.88 -7.83
C ALA A 66 9.14 -8.92 -7.68
N PRO A 67 8.38 -8.29 -8.59
CA PRO A 67 6.93 -8.43 -8.62
C PRO A 67 6.52 -9.84 -9.02
N ASP A 68 5.28 -10.23 -8.69
CA ASP A 68 4.74 -11.55 -9.03
C ASP A 68 4.68 -11.82 -10.54
N SER A 69 4.61 -10.77 -11.36
CA SER A 69 4.63 -10.85 -12.82
C SER A 69 6.04 -10.80 -13.44
N PHE A 70 7.09 -10.87 -12.62
CA PHE A 70 8.46 -10.71 -13.10
C PHE A 70 8.88 -11.84 -14.04
N SER A 71 9.11 -11.50 -15.31
CA SER A 71 9.56 -12.43 -16.37
C SER A 71 10.61 -11.76 -17.27
N PRO A 72 11.89 -11.73 -16.83
CA PRO A 72 12.94 -11.09 -17.60
C PRO A 72 13.31 -11.93 -18.83
N THR A 73 13.67 -11.28 -19.94
CA THR A 73 14.26 -11.96 -21.07
C THR A 73 15.73 -12.31 -20.78
N LEU A 74 16.26 -13.33 -21.45
CA LEU A 74 17.68 -13.69 -21.31
C LEU A 74 18.59 -12.50 -21.68
N GLU A 75 18.21 -11.69 -22.67
CA GLU A 75 18.94 -10.48 -23.01
C GLU A 75 18.96 -9.44 -21.88
N GLY A 76 17.85 -9.29 -21.14
CA GLY A 76 17.78 -8.44 -19.95
C GLY A 76 18.77 -8.89 -18.88
N VAL A 77 18.84 -10.21 -18.63
CA VAL A 77 19.80 -10.81 -17.69
C VAL A 77 21.25 -10.58 -18.16
N LEU A 78 21.54 -10.74 -19.44
CA LEU A 78 22.87 -10.50 -19.98
C LEU A 78 23.26 -9.01 -19.95
N ARG A 79 22.31 -8.09 -20.13
CA ARG A 79 22.53 -6.63 -19.93
C ARG A 79 22.86 -6.31 -18.47
N CYS A 80 22.13 -6.90 -17.53
CA CYS A 80 22.45 -6.80 -16.10
C CYS A 80 23.86 -7.31 -15.82
N ALA A 81 24.21 -8.50 -16.31
CA ALA A 81 25.56 -9.09 -16.18
C ALA A 81 26.67 -8.17 -16.74
N ALA A 82 26.41 -7.54 -17.89
CA ALA A 82 27.34 -6.61 -18.51
C ALA A 82 27.62 -5.38 -17.62
N GLN A 83 26.59 -4.85 -16.97
CA GLN A 83 26.73 -3.74 -16.04
C GLN A 83 27.43 -4.18 -14.75
N LEU A 84 27.07 -5.34 -14.17
CA LEU A 84 27.78 -5.93 -13.02
C LEU A 84 29.25 -6.15 -13.30
N SER A 85 29.64 -6.44 -14.54
CA SER A 85 31.06 -6.59 -14.94
C SER A 85 31.89 -5.30 -14.75
N ARG A 86 31.25 -4.13 -14.65
CA ARG A 86 31.91 -2.84 -14.43
C ARG A 86 32.27 -2.59 -12.96
N VAL A 87 31.63 -3.30 -12.02
CA VAL A 87 31.84 -3.12 -10.56
C VAL A 87 33.32 -3.13 -10.17
N ARG A 88 34.09 -4.02 -10.74
CA ARG A 88 35.52 -4.12 -10.45
C ARG A 88 36.31 -2.83 -10.78
N ARG A 89 35.91 -2.09 -11.80
CA ARG A 89 36.56 -0.82 -12.18
C ARG A 89 36.17 0.30 -11.22
N LEU A 90 34.91 0.32 -10.81
CA LEU A 90 34.37 1.36 -9.93
C LEU A 90 34.88 1.26 -8.48
N VAL A 91 35.12 0.04 -8.00
CA VAL A 91 35.63 -0.17 -6.62
C VAL A 91 37.14 0.01 -6.51
N GLY A 92 37.84 0.22 -7.61
CA GLY A 92 39.31 0.31 -7.60
C GLY A 92 39.97 -1.06 -7.42
N GLY A 93 39.46 -2.08 -8.09
CA GLY A 93 39.88 -3.49 -8.02
C GLY A 93 41.32 -3.79 -8.42
N TRP A 94 42.08 -2.79 -8.84
CA TRP A 94 43.52 -2.89 -9.06
C TRP A 94 44.29 -3.03 -7.74
N LEU A 95 43.79 -2.48 -6.61
CA LEU A 95 44.41 -2.63 -5.30
C LEU A 95 44.17 -4.02 -4.71
N ASP A 96 42.90 -4.45 -4.61
CA ASP A 96 42.56 -5.81 -4.20
C ASP A 96 41.22 -6.28 -4.82
N PRO A 97 41.29 -7.06 -5.90
CA PRO A 97 40.07 -7.57 -6.54
C PRO A 97 39.28 -8.51 -5.66
N ARG A 98 39.82 -9.08 -4.59
CA ARG A 98 39.13 -10.03 -3.73
C ARG A 98 37.98 -9.42 -2.92
N ALA A 99 37.96 -8.09 -2.73
CA ALA A 99 36.89 -7.34 -2.08
C ALA A 99 35.80 -6.87 -3.08
N CYS A 100 35.99 -7.06 -4.40
CA CYS A 100 35.13 -6.50 -5.46
C CYS A 100 34.09 -7.48 -5.99
N ALA A 101 33.93 -8.66 -5.38
CA ALA A 101 32.92 -9.62 -5.81
C ALA A 101 31.51 -9.12 -5.48
N VAL A 102 30.58 -9.33 -6.42
CA VAL A 102 29.14 -9.25 -6.17
C VAL A 102 28.70 -10.59 -5.65
N ARG A 103 28.09 -10.65 -4.49
CA ARG A 103 27.53 -11.85 -3.90
C ARG A 103 26.04 -11.90 -4.13
N VAL A 104 25.54 -12.97 -4.70
CA VAL A 104 24.14 -13.38 -4.61
C VAL A 104 24.00 -14.25 -3.39
N LEU A 105 23.13 -13.89 -2.48
CA LEU A 105 22.84 -14.61 -1.26
C LEU A 105 21.40 -15.09 -1.27
N LEU A 106 21.20 -16.41 -1.15
CA LEU A 106 19.92 -17.03 -0.94
C LEU A 106 19.87 -17.50 0.51
N ASP A 107 18.91 -17.01 1.28
CA ASP A 107 18.68 -17.39 2.67
C ASP A 107 17.17 -17.40 2.98
N VAL A 108 16.79 -17.74 4.20
CA VAL A 108 15.39 -17.71 4.65
C VAL A 108 15.18 -16.57 5.63
N GLY A 109 14.10 -15.84 5.43
CA GLY A 109 13.60 -14.82 6.36
C GLY A 109 12.08 -14.77 6.29
N GLU A 110 11.43 -14.65 7.44
CA GLU A 110 9.96 -14.65 7.54
C GLU A 110 9.30 -15.91 6.94
N GLY A 111 10.00 -17.07 7.00
CA GLY A 111 9.49 -18.31 6.43
C GLY A 111 9.61 -18.47 4.92
N ALA A 112 10.18 -17.49 4.21
CA ALA A 112 10.31 -17.52 2.76
C ALA A 112 11.77 -17.34 2.30
N MET A 113 12.10 -17.85 1.10
CA MET A 113 13.40 -17.62 0.47
C MET A 113 13.57 -16.16 0.10
N ARG A 114 14.66 -15.55 0.59
CA ARG A 114 15.09 -14.20 0.22
C ARG A 114 16.19 -14.25 -0.83
N TYR A 115 16.05 -13.42 -1.85
CA TYR A 115 17.12 -13.16 -2.82
C TYR A 115 17.78 -11.82 -2.50
N SER A 116 19.05 -11.84 -2.10
CA SER A 116 19.79 -10.65 -1.72
C SER A 116 21.08 -10.50 -2.53
N LEU A 117 21.46 -9.25 -2.79
CA LEU A 117 22.77 -8.89 -3.34
C LEU A 117 23.63 -8.24 -2.27
N GLU A 118 24.81 -8.78 -2.03
CA GLU A 118 25.78 -8.18 -1.13
C GLU A 118 26.95 -7.60 -1.93
N VAL A 119 27.17 -6.31 -1.81
CA VAL A 119 28.07 -5.55 -2.68
C VAL A 119 28.88 -4.52 -1.90
N PRO A 120 30.08 -4.15 -2.37
CA PRO A 120 30.80 -3.00 -1.80
C PRO A 120 29.97 -1.72 -1.94
N GLU A 121 29.92 -0.88 -0.92
CA GLU A 121 29.14 0.37 -0.91
C GLU A 121 29.42 1.25 -2.14
N ARG A 122 30.69 1.35 -2.56
CA ARG A 122 31.08 2.10 -3.77
C ARG A 122 30.51 1.54 -5.08
N ALA A 123 30.03 0.30 -5.09
CA ALA A 123 29.41 -0.34 -6.25
C ALA A 123 27.91 -0.07 -6.38
N LEU A 124 27.27 0.53 -5.37
CA LEU A 124 25.82 0.78 -5.35
C LEU A 124 25.28 1.45 -6.63
N PRO A 125 25.92 2.49 -7.19
CA PRO A 125 25.40 3.12 -8.42
C PRO A 125 25.38 2.15 -9.61
N ALA A 126 26.39 1.28 -9.74
CA ALA A 126 26.45 0.28 -10.81
C ALA A 126 25.42 -0.82 -10.62
N ILE A 127 25.17 -1.23 -9.37
CA ILE A 127 24.15 -2.24 -9.05
C ILE A 127 22.76 -1.68 -9.33
N ARG A 128 22.47 -0.45 -8.95
CA ARG A 128 21.21 0.23 -9.27
C ARG A 128 20.98 0.31 -10.78
N SER A 129 22.00 0.70 -11.52
CA SER A 129 21.93 0.72 -12.99
C SER A 129 21.73 -0.69 -13.58
N ALA A 130 22.36 -1.72 -13.00
CA ALA A 130 22.20 -3.09 -13.43
C ALA A 130 20.78 -3.63 -13.17
N LEU A 131 20.25 -3.41 -11.97
CA LEU A 131 18.89 -3.80 -11.61
C LEU A 131 17.83 -2.96 -12.33
N GLY A 132 18.15 -1.73 -12.73
CA GLY A 132 17.30 -0.89 -13.58
C GLY A 132 17.07 -1.47 -15.00
N SER A 133 17.79 -2.53 -15.39
CA SER A 133 17.48 -3.29 -16.61
C SER A 133 16.29 -4.25 -16.44
N TYR A 134 15.84 -4.45 -15.20
CA TYR A 134 14.67 -5.24 -14.84
C TYR A 134 13.47 -4.31 -14.55
N ASP A 135 12.30 -4.68 -15.05
CA ASP A 135 11.10 -3.89 -14.83
C ASP A 135 10.58 -4.07 -13.39
N ARG A 136 10.28 -2.97 -12.72
CA ARG A 136 9.57 -2.89 -11.42
C ARG A 136 10.20 -3.65 -10.25
N VAL A 137 11.49 -4.00 -10.34
CA VAL A 137 12.21 -4.61 -9.23
C VAL A 137 12.54 -3.55 -8.17
N GLN A 138 12.17 -3.80 -6.93
CA GLN A 138 12.51 -2.93 -5.79
C GLN A 138 13.73 -3.46 -5.04
N VAL A 139 14.48 -2.53 -4.48
CA VAL A 139 15.70 -2.82 -3.74
C VAL A 139 15.60 -2.19 -2.36
N ARG A 140 15.68 -3.03 -1.30
CA ARG A 140 15.66 -2.57 0.10
C ARG A 140 17.02 -2.86 0.75
N ARG A 141 17.53 -1.94 1.54
CA ARG A 141 18.74 -2.19 2.34
C ARG A 141 18.35 -3.05 3.54
N LEU A 142 19.03 -4.19 3.73
CA LEU A 142 18.88 -5.03 4.92
C LEU A 142 19.95 -4.65 5.94
N GLU A 143 19.53 -4.49 7.17
CA GLU A 143 20.43 -4.44 8.31
C GLU A 143 20.91 -5.85 8.66
N SER A 144 22.04 -5.94 9.38
CA SER A 144 22.65 -7.22 9.74
C SER A 144 21.72 -7.98 10.69
N GLU A 145 21.29 -9.16 10.32
CA GLU A 145 20.48 -10.01 11.21
C GLU A 145 21.33 -10.59 12.33
N PRO A 146 20.73 -10.79 13.51
CA PRO A 146 21.42 -11.42 14.64
C PRO A 146 21.83 -12.85 14.28
N VAL A 147 23.00 -13.23 14.74
CA VAL A 147 23.52 -14.60 14.62
C VAL A 147 22.60 -15.53 15.42
N LEU A 148 22.16 -16.63 14.85
CA LEU A 148 21.47 -17.68 15.61
C LEU A 148 22.38 -18.21 16.74
N GLY A 149 21.75 -18.49 17.88
CA GLY A 149 22.41 -19.08 19.02
C GLY A 149 23.06 -20.45 18.73
N GLU A 150 23.32 -21.23 19.75
CA GLU A 150 24.03 -22.52 19.68
C GLU A 150 23.35 -23.53 18.74
N GLY A 151 24.15 -24.18 17.86
CA GLY A 151 23.68 -25.18 16.91
C GLY A 151 24.85 -25.81 16.14
N CYS A 152 24.57 -26.99 15.57
CA CYS A 152 25.56 -27.69 14.73
C CYS A 152 25.62 -27.08 13.35
N VAL A 153 26.82 -26.64 12.91
CA VAL A 153 27.05 -26.00 11.62
C VAL A 153 27.85 -26.90 10.68
N VAL A 154 27.34 -27.12 9.48
CA VAL A 154 28.00 -27.87 8.39
C VAL A 154 28.26 -26.92 7.21
N ARG A 155 29.42 -27.04 6.57
CA ARG A 155 29.97 -26.11 5.57
C ARG A 155 30.42 -26.83 4.32
N ALA A 156 30.06 -26.29 3.15
CA ALA A 156 30.54 -26.78 1.85
C ALA A 156 30.98 -25.66 0.94
N GLU A 157 32.09 -25.83 0.25
CA GLU A 157 32.54 -25.02 -0.86
C GLU A 157 32.47 -25.82 -2.14
N LEU A 158 31.88 -25.23 -3.21
CA LEU A 158 31.79 -25.87 -4.52
C LEU A 158 32.86 -25.35 -5.46
N ARG A 159 33.36 -26.23 -6.32
CA ARG A 159 34.26 -25.92 -7.43
C ARG A 159 33.79 -26.59 -8.72
N LEU A 160 34.25 -26.10 -9.85
CA LEU A 160 34.05 -26.80 -11.11
C LEU A 160 34.86 -28.12 -11.14
N ALA A 161 34.21 -29.17 -11.61
CA ALA A 161 34.81 -30.52 -11.71
C ALA A 161 35.92 -30.53 -12.74
N GLN A 162 35.68 -29.92 -13.89
CA GLN A 162 36.59 -29.88 -15.02
C GLN A 162 37.26 -28.50 -15.17
N CYS A 163 37.98 -28.31 -16.25
CA CYS A 163 38.62 -27.03 -16.57
C CYS A 163 37.55 -25.97 -16.91
N SER A 164 37.89 -24.69 -16.63
CA SER A 164 36.99 -23.55 -16.93
C SER A 164 36.69 -23.35 -18.44
N SER A 165 37.35 -24.09 -19.31
CA SER A 165 37.05 -24.14 -20.75
C SER A 165 35.79 -24.96 -21.07
N GLU A 166 35.42 -25.89 -20.20
CA GLU A 166 34.19 -26.66 -20.34
C GLU A 166 33.01 -25.89 -19.73
N SER A 167 31.89 -25.94 -20.42
CA SER A 167 30.73 -25.14 -20.02
C SER A 167 29.80 -25.92 -19.09
N LEU A 168 29.23 -25.20 -18.13
CA LEU A 168 28.05 -25.65 -17.43
C LEU A 168 26.82 -25.59 -18.34
N ALA A 169 25.76 -26.27 -17.98
CA ALA A 169 24.49 -26.19 -18.71
C ALA A 169 23.99 -24.74 -18.78
N HIS A 170 23.47 -24.34 -19.93
CA HIS A 170 22.76 -23.06 -20.10
C HIS A 170 21.29 -23.31 -19.78
N LEU A 171 20.91 -23.05 -18.54
CA LEU A 171 19.52 -23.22 -18.09
C LEU A 171 18.63 -22.14 -18.69
N GLY A 172 17.42 -22.54 -19.09
CA GLY A 172 16.34 -21.61 -19.41
C GLY A 172 15.93 -20.80 -18.17
N LEU A 173 15.15 -19.78 -18.38
CA LEU A 173 14.55 -19.00 -17.28
C LEU A 173 13.14 -19.51 -16.91
N ASP A 174 12.59 -20.41 -17.71
CA ASP A 174 11.35 -21.14 -17.50
C ASP A 174 11.57 -22.63 -17.81
N PRO A 175 11.42 -23.53 -16.82
CA PRO A 175 11.18 -23.25 -15.39
C PRO A 175 12.35 -22.50 -14.73
N ASP A 176 12.06 -21.75 -13.65
CA ASP A 176 13.07 -20.95 -12.96
C ASP A 176 14.12 -21.84 -12.28
N PRO A 177 15.42 -21.67 -12.59
CA PRO A 177 16.49 -22.45 -11.94
C PRO A 177 16.57 -22.27 -10.42
N LEU A 178 16.00 -21.19 -9.85
CA LEU A 178 15.97 -20.96 -8.41
C LEU A 178 14.85 -21.73 -7.69
N GLN A 179 13.93 -22.38 -8.42
CA GLN A 179 12.81 -23.10 -7.84
C GLN A 179 13.24 -24.24 -6.93
N SER A 180 14.29 -24.98 -7.30
CA SER A 180 14.84 -26.07 -6.46
C SER A 180 15.41 -25.54 -5.13
N PHE A 181 16.09 -24.39 -5.17
CA PHE A 181 16.60 -23.72 -3.98
C PHE A 181 15.45 -23.20 -3.10
N ALA A 182 14.43 -22.62 -3.68
CA ALA A 182 13.27 -22.13 -2.96
C ALA A 182 12.59 -23.27 -2.19
N ARG A 183 12.37 -24.43 -2.83
CA ARG A 183 11.81 -25.62 -2.18
C ARG A 183 12.70 -26.16 -1.06
N ALA A 184 14.01 -26.29 -1.33
CA ALA A 184 14.97 -26.79 -0.33
C ALA A 184 15.10 -25.86 0.89
N LEU A 185 14.87 -24.56 0.71
CA LEU A 185 14.89 -23.56 1.78
C LEU A 185 13.53 -23.44 2.50
N ALA A 186 12.42 -23.72 1.84
CA ALA A 186 11.10 -23.72 2.44
C ALA A 186 10.91 -24.83 3.51
N ASP A 187 11.60 -25.96 3.36
CA ASP A 187 11.56 -27.06 4.31
C ASP A 187 12.26 -26.79 5.65
N LEU A 188 12.90 -25.63 5.82
CA LEU A 188 13.61 -25.25 7.04
C LEU A 188 12.63 -24.76 8.12
N ASP A 189 12.89 -25.14 9.38
CA ASP A 189 12.27 -24.51 10.54
C ASP A 189 12.95 -23.13 10.81
N PRO A 190 12.30 -21.98 10.52
CA PRO A 190 12.94 -20.67 10.64
C PRO A 190 13.38 -20.32 12.07
N SER A 191 12.80 -21.00 13.08
CA SER A 191 13.11 -20.77 14.49
C SER A 191 14.36 -21.49 14.96
N ARG A 192 14.73 -22.62 14.31
CA ARG A 192 15.78 -23.52 14.75
C ARG A 192 16.83 -23.83 13.70
N GLU A 193 16.52 -23.63 12.43
CA GLU A 193 17.38 -23.99 11.30
C GLU A 193 17.71 -22.75 10.46
N ARG A 194 18.92 -22.70 9.96
CA ARG A 194 19.34 -21.71 8.97
C ARG A 194 20.14 -22.33 7.85
N ALA A 195 19.93 -21.87 6.65
CA ALA A 195 20.75 -22.21 5.50
C ALA A 195 21.06 -20.96 4.68
N GLN A 196 22.27 -20.90 4.17
CA GLN A 196 22.77 -19.80 3.36
C GLN A 196 23.52 -20.34 2.16
N VAL A 197 23.16 -19.87 0.97
CA VAL A 197 23.87 -20.15 -0.28
C VAL A 197 24.43 -18.84 -0.81
N ALA A 198 25.75 -18.69 -0.76
CA ALA A 198 26.44 -17.49 -1.26
C ALA A 198 27.15 -17.82 -2.58
N VAL A 199 26.75 -17.14 -3.65
CA VAL A 199 27.34 -17.24 -4.99
C VAL A 199 28.07 -15.93 -5.26
N ASP A 200 29.40 -15.94 -5.13
CA ASP A 200 30.25 -14.77 -5.35
C ASP A 200 30.72 -14.71 -6.80
N LEU A 201 30.45 -13.63 -7.47
CA LEU A 201 30.79 -13.36 -8.86
C LEU A 201 31.78 -12.20 -8.93
N LEU A 202 33.06 -12.51 -9.25
CA LEU A 202 34.08 -11.51 -9.47
C LEU A 202 34.30 -11.31 -10.97
N PRO A 203 34.09 -10.09 -11.52
CA PRO A 203 34.34 -9.82 -12.94
C PRO A 203 35.75 -10.19 -13.35
N SER A 204 35.88 -10.99 -14.43
CA SER A 204 37.15 -11.46 -14.94
C SER A 204 37.91 -10.38 -15.76
N THR A 205 39.20 -10.37 -15.63
CA THR A 205 40.06 -9.44 -16.39
C THR A 205 40.25 -9.91 -17.86
N ALA A 206 40.68 -8.97 -18.70
CA ALA A 206 41.08 -9.27 -20.07
C ALA A 206 42.16 -10.38 -20.16
N GLY A 207 43.10 -10.41 -19.17
CA GLY A 207 44.09 -11.47 -19.07
C GLY A 207 43.55 -12.87 -18.76
N ALA A 208 42.43 -12.94 -17.95
CA ALA A 208 41.74 -14.21 -17.71
C ALA A 208 41.08 -14.72 -19.00
N ARG A 209 40.41 -13.84 -19.76
CA ARG A 209 39.80 -14.12 -21.07
C ARG A 209 40.84 -14.60 -22.09
N ARG A 210 42.00 -13.91 -22.16
CA ARG A 210 43.11 -14.35 -23.04
C ARG A 210 43.68 -15.72 -22.64
N ARG A 211 43.79 -16.02 -21.34
CA ARG A 211 44.24 -17.35 -20.87
C ARG A 211 43.27 -18.46 -21.23
N LEU A 212 41.96 -18.22 -21.06
CA LEU A 212 40.91 -19.16 -21.42
C LEU A 212 40.96 -19.44 -22.95
N ARG A 213 41.06 -18.38 -23.76
CA ARG A 213 41.19 -18.53 -25.23
C ARG A 213 42.45 -19.35 -25.61
N ARG A 214 43.59 -19.08 -24.96
CA ARG A 214 44.81 -19.89 -25.21
C ARG A 214 44.64 -21.36 -24.78
N SER A 215 43.92 -21.65 -23.73
CA SER A 215 43.66 -23.03 -23.30
C SER A 215 42.78 -23.77 -24.30
N LEU A 216 41.76 -23.11 -24.84
CA LEU A 216 40.90 -23.64 -25.92
C LEU A 216 41.72 -23.94 -27.21
N LEU A 217 42.54 -22.98 -27.61
CA LEU A 217 43.40 -23.16 -28.79
C LEU A 217 44.38 -24.32 -28.62
N ARG A 218 44.97 -24.48 -27.45
CA ARG A 218 45.88 -25.63 -27.17
C ARG A 218 45.11 -26.96 -27.18
N ARG A 219 43.86 -26.98 -26.72
CA ARG A 219 43.04 -28.18 -26.73
C ARG A 219 42.63 -28.55 -28.14
N ALA A 220 42.17 -27.61 -28.97
CA ALA A 220 41.87 -27.82 -30.39
C ALA A 220 43.04 -28.36 -31.16
N ARG A 221 44.30 -27.90 -30.86
CA ARG A 221 45.53 -28.44 -31.46
C ARG A 221 45.89 -29.85 -31.00
N ARG A 222 45.57 -30.25 -29.77
CA ARG A 222 45.79 -31.61 -29.25
C ARG A 222 44.81 -32.63 -29.82
N GLU A 223 43.60 -32.21 -30.08
CA GLU A 223 42.52 -33.07 -30.62
C GLU A 223 42.61 -33.25 -32.13
N ASN A 224 43.43 -32.45 -32.83
CA ASN A 224 43.71 -32.56 -34.28
C ASN A 224 45.22 -32.42 -34.58
N PRO A 225 46.01 -33.46 -34.29
CA PRO A 225 47.46 -33.40 -34.51
C PRO A 225 47.91 -33.30 -36.00
N GLY A 226 46.99 -33.53 -36.97
CA GLY A 226 47.29 -33.55 -38.41
C GLY A 226 47.20 -32.20 -39.13
N VAL A 227 46.84 -31.10 -38.43
CA VAL A 227 46.69 -29.75 -39.07
C VAL A 227 47.83 -28.83 -38.59
N GLY A 228 49.04 -29.35 -38.56
CA GLY A 228 50.21 -28.63 -38.06
C GLY A 228 51.18 -28.14 -39.16
N GLY A 229 50.74 -27.64 -40.28
CA GLY A 229 51.65 -27.18 -41.35
C GLY A 229 50.98 -26.29 -42.40
N GLY A 230 50.36 -25.20 -41.99
CA GLY A 230 49.84 -24.26 -42.99
C GLY A 230 49.16 -23.06 -42.33
N SER A 231 49.66 -21.92 -42.65
CA SER A 231 49.21 -20.56 -42.36
C SER A 231 47.82 -20.35 -41.68
N GLY A 232 47.75 -19.39 -40.81
CA GLY A 232 46.65 -18.96 -39.90
C GLY A 232 45.19 -18.82 -40.43
N ALA A 233 44.88 -19.40 -41.58
CA ALA A 233 43.55 -19.41 -42.19
C ALA A 233 42.60 -20.49 -41.63
N GLY A 234 43.13 -21.64 -41.14
CA GLY A 234 42.30 -22.78 -40.76
C GLY A 234 41.44 -22.61 -39.51
N LEU A 235 41.69 -21.57 -38.70
CA LEU A 235 40.89 -21.31 -37.50
C LEU A 235 39.72 -20.39 -37.77
N LEU A 236 39.85 -19.51 -38.75
CA LEU A 236 38.75 -18.67 -39.25
C LEU A 236 37.73 -19.51 -39.99
N ASP A 237 38.14 -20.53 -40.73
CA ASP A 237 37.25 -21.46 -41.45
C ASP A 237 36.41 -22.35 -40.52
N VAL A 238 36.93 -22.72 -39.37
CA VAL A 238 36.15 -23.45 -38.32
C VAL A 238 35.15 -22.53 -37.62
N LEU A 239 35.46 -21.25 -37.53
CA LEU A 239 34.60 -20.23 -36.91
C LEU A 239 33.54 -19.67 -37.87
N VAL A 240 33.76 -19.75 -39.18
CA VAL A 240 32.84 -19.21 -40.20
C VAL A 240 31.98 -20.32 -40.89
N GLY A 241 32.08 -21.56 -40.45
CA GLY A 241 31.16 -22.62 -40.89
C GLY A 241 31.38 -23.18 -42.28
N ALA A 242 32.60 -23.05 -42.84
CA ALA A 242 32.95 -23.66 -44.12
C ALA A 242 33.13 -25.19 -44.02
N SER A 243 32.17 -25.94 -44.52
CA SER A 243 32.09 -27.38 -44.60
C SER A 243 33.10 -27.92 -45.66
N ARG A 244 34.14 -28.66 -45.22
CA ARG A 244 34.92 -29.55 -46.06
C ARG A 244 35.13 -30.91 -45.43
N ARG A 245 34.67 -31.92 -46.15
CA ARG A 245 34.74 -33.38 -46.09
C ARG A 245 35.74 -33.96 -45.08
N ALA A 246 35.27 -34.73 -44.15
CA ALA A 246 36.02 -35.71 -43.38
C ALA A 246 35.15 -36.95 -43.12
N GLY A 247 35.78 -38.09 -43.04
CA GLY A 247 35.20 -39.44 -43.08
C GLY A 247 34.18 -39.76 -42.00
N ARG A 248 33.38 -40.78 -42.29
CA ARG A 248 32.27 -41.33 -41.49
C ARG A 248 32.65 -41.58 -40.01
N GLN A 249 32.31 -40.66 -39.13
CA GLN A 249 32.09 -40.92 -37.69
C GLN A 249 30.59 -41.02 -37.44
N PRO A 250 30.13 -41.76 -36.40
CA PRO A 250 28.69 -41.90 -36.11
C PRO A 250 28.05 -40.54 -35.88
N ALA A 251 26.90 -40.31 -36.50
CA ALA A 251 26.28 -39.00 -36.64
C ALA A 251 25.92 -38.34 -35.27
N ALA A 252 25.66 -39.14 -34.23
CA ALA A 252 25.31 -38.66 -32.90
C ALA A 252 26.51 -37.98 -32.21
N ASP A 253 27.71 -38.58 -32.23
CA ASP A 253 28.90 -38.00 -31.59
C ASP A 253 29.35 -36.70 -32.28
N VAL A 254 29.13 -36.58 -33.60
CA VAL A 254 29.51 -35.39 -34.38
C VAL A 254 28.61 -34.22 -34.06
N VAL A 255 27.29 -34.46 -33.85
CA VAL A 255 26.32 -33.44 -33.49
C VAL A 255 26.59 -32.93 -32.06
N GLU A 256 26.84 -33.82 -31.12
CA GLU A 256 27.13 -33.46 -29.73
C GLU A 256 28.47 -32.70 -29.61
N GLN A 257 29.51 -33.13 -30.30
CA GLN A 257 30.79 -32.41 -30.36
C GLN A 257 30.67 -31.05 -31.02
N ARG A 258 29.77 -30.89 -32.01
CA ARG A 258 29.53 -29.61 -32.69
C ARG A 258 28.79 -28.63 -31.76
N ALA A 259 27.76 -29.10 -31.07
CA ALA A 259 27.03 -28.30 -30.09
C ALA A 259 27.94 -27.85 -28.93
N GLN A 260 28.82 -28.74 -28.47
CA GLN A 260 29.80 -28.47 -27.43
C GLN A 260 30.85 -27.43 -27.86
N ARG A 261 31.33 -27.53 -29.12
CA ARG A 261 32.27 -26.56 -29.72
C ARG A 261 31.61 -25.19 -29.90
N GLU A 262 30.34 -25.13 -30.30
CA GLU A 262 29.55 -23.89 -30.41
C GLU A 262 29.35 -23.24 -29.04
N GLN A 263 29.05 -24.01 -27.99
CA GLN A 263 28.92 -23.50 -26.63
C GLN A 263 30.24 -22.92 -26.09
N ILE A 264 31.37 -23.63 -26.35
CA ILE A 264 32.71 -23.16 -25.94
C ILE A 264 33.11 -21.90 -26.73
N ALA A 265 32.76 -21.85 -28.01
CA ALA A 265 33.02 -20.66 -28.85
C ALA A 265 32.19 -19.46 -28.38
N ALA A 266 30.93 -19.68 -28.06
CA ALA A 266 30.03 -18.67 -27.49
C ALA A 266 30.59 -18.05 -26.19
N LYS A 267 31.12 -18.88 -25.29
CA LYS A 267 31.71 -18.41 -23.99
C LYS A 267 32.90 -17.48 -24.17
N VAL A 268 33.66 -17.59 -25.24
CA VAL A 268 34.97 -16.91 -25.43
C VAL A 268 34.97 -15.84 -26.51
N LEU A 269 34.19 -16.05 -27.56
CA LEU A 269 34.19 -15.20 -28.77
C LEU A 269 33.15 -14.08 -28.73
N GLN A 270 32.02 -14.30 -28.06
CA GLN A 270 31.04 -13.28 -27.86
C GLN A 270 31.51 -12.33 -26.75
N ASN A 271 31.16 -11.06 -26.86
CA ASN A 271 31.47 -10.02 -25.85
C ASN A 271 30.77 -10.24 -24.49
N GLU A 272 30.45 -11.48 -24.17
CA GLU A 272 29.79 -11.84 -22.92
C GLU A 272 30.70 -11.64 -21.71
N PRO A 273 30.15 -11.13 -20.59
CA PRO A 273 30.87 -11.00 -19.35
C PRO A 273 31.31 -12.37 -18.81
N LEU A 274 32.54 -12.45 -18.35
CA LEU A 274 33.07 -13.61 -17.65
C LEU A 274 33.29 -13.25 -16.19
N PHE A 275 32.93 -14.20 -15.33
CA PHE A 275 33.08 -14.05 -13.88
C PHE A 275 34.00 -15.16 -13.32
N SER A 276 34.80 -14.81 -12.35
CA SER A 276 35.39 -15.83 -11.46
C SER A 276 34.38 -16.14 -10.37
N LEU A 277 34.17 -17.45 -10.11
CA LEU A 277 33.08 -17.95 -9.27
C LEU A 277 33.63 -18.52 -7.95
N GLN A 278 32.94 -18.24 -6.84
CA GLN A 278 33.05 -18.88 -5.55
C GLN A 278 31.65 -19.21 -5.05
N VAL A 279 31.40 -20.44 -4.62
CA VAL A 279 30.12 -20.85 -4.06
C VAL A 279 30.38 -21.41 -2.66
N LEU A 280 29.70 -20.84 -1.66
CA LEU A 280 29.78 -21.21 -0.26
C LEU A 280 28.38 -21.55 0.26
N ILE A 281 28.24 -22.69 0.93
CA ILE A 281 26.98 -23.16 1.51
C ILE A 281 27.21 -23.44 2.99
N ARG A 282 26.37 -22.86 3.86
CA ARG A 282 26.37 -23.09 5.30
C ARG A 282 24.97 -23.45 5.75
N CYS A 283 24.88 -24.60 6.49
CA CYS A 283 23.62 -25.02 7.11
C CYS A 283 23.84 -25.16 8.62
N GLN A 284 22.92 -24.65 9.40
CA GLN A 284 22.91 -24.72 10.86
C GLN A 284 21.59 -25.36 11.32
N ALA A 285 21.66 -26.30 12.25
CA ALA A 285 20.50 -26.94 12.84
C ALA A 285 20.83 -27.43 14.28
N PRO A 286 19.84 -27.74 15.11
CA PRO A 286 20.08 -28.28 16.46
C PRO A 286 20.91 -29.57 16.46
N VAL A 287 20.72 -30.41 15.46
CA VAL A 287 21.40 -31.74 15.34
C VAL A 287 22.22 -31.76 14.04
N LYS A 288 23.44 -32.32 14.15
CA LYS A 288 24.37 -32.41 13.00
C LYS A 288 23.81 -33.21 11.82
N GLY A 289 23.02 -34.24 12.08
CA GLY A 289 22.36 -35.01 11.02
C GLY A 289 21.37 -34.21 10.20
N ILE A 290 20.60 -33.36 10.85
CA ILE A 290 19.64 -32.45 10.18
C ILE A 290 20.41 -31.43 9.33
N ALA A 291 21.42 -30.76 9.90
CA ALA A 291 22.24 -29.83 9.14
C ALA A 291 22.91 -30.46 7.92
N ALA A 292 23.37 -31.72 8.04
CA ALA A 292 23.95 -32.46 6.91
C ALA A 292 22.91 -32.84 5.86
N GLY A 293 21.70 -33.23 6.25
CA GLY A 293 20.58 -33.49 5.34
C GLY A 293 20.18 -32.24 4.55
N ARG A 294 20.05 -31.07 5.21
CA ARG A 294 19.76 -29.79 4.56
C ARG A 294 20.86 -29.39 3.58
N LEU A 295 22.13 -29.62 3.96
CA LEU A 295 23.25 -29.40 3.06
C LEU A 295 23.18 -30.27 1.81
N GLN A 296 22.83 -31.57 1.94
CA GLN A 296 22.70 -32.47 0.77
C GLN A 296 21.55 -32.01 -0.16
N SER A 297 20.41 -31.59 0.37
CA SER A 297 19.32 -31.04 -0.43
C SER A 297 19.77 -29.84 -1.25
N LEU A 298 20.49 -28.88 -0.63
CA LEU A 298 21.03 -27.71 -1.33
C LEU A 298 22.12 -28.06 -2.34
N LEU A 299 22.94 -29.08 -2.08
CA LEU A 299 23.94 -29.55 -3.04
C LEU A 299 23.28 -30.14 -4.27
N GLY A 300 22.20 -30.93 -4.11
CA GLY A 300 21.41 -31.49 -5.21
C GLY A 300 20.82 -30.43 -6.15
N CYS A 301 20.49 -29.21 -5.62
CA CYS A 301 20.01 -28.13 -6.48
C CYS A 301 21.02 -27.70 -7.55
N PHE A 302 22.33 -27.88 -7.33
CA PHE A 302 23.36 -27.56 -8.30
C PHE A 302 23.54 -28.58 -9.43
N ASP A 303 22.96 -29.77 -9.32
CA ASP A 303 23.03 -30.82 -10.32
C ASP A 303 22.33 -30.39 -11.64
N ALA A 304 21.36 -29.47 -11.57
CA ALA A 304 20.74 -28.90 -12.75
C ALA A 304 21.73 -28.21 -13.72
N TRP A 305 22.87 -27.74 -13.21
CA TRP A 305 23.92 -27.11 -14.02
C TRP A 305 24.90 -28.11 -14.62
N ALA A 306 24.70 -29.43 -14.44
CA ALA A 306 25.61 -30.43 -14.97
C ALA A 306 25.47 -30.55 -16.49
N ALA A 307 26.61 -30.44 -17.19
CA ALA A 307 26.76 -30.67 -18.63
C ALA A 307 28.19 -31.18 -18.89
N ALA A 308 28.92 -30.60 -19.83
CA ALA A 308 30.35 -30.89 -20.04
C ALA A 308 31.18 -30.60 -18.75
N ASN A 309 30.68 -29.70 -17.89
CA ASN A 309 31.22 -29.42 -16.58
C ASN A 309 30.12 -29.56 -15.53
N SER A 310 30.50 -29.69 -14.28
CA SER A 310 29.57 -29.82 -13.15
C SER A 310 30.18 -29.19 -11.90
N PHE A 311 29.33 -28.98 -10.89
CA PHE A 311 29.79 -28.57 -9.56
C PHE A 311 30.23 -29.78 -8.74
N ARG A 312 31.36 -29.65 -8.03
CA ARG A 312 31.85 -30.65 -7.05
C ARG A 312 32.20 -29.98 -5.74
N VAL A 313 31.90 -30.67 -4.64
CA VAL A 313 32.28 -30.24 -3.30
C VAL A 313 33.82 -30.31 -3.14
N VAL A 314 34.40 -29.30 -2.54
CA VAL A 314 35.80 -29.29 -2.12
C VAL A 314 35.94 -30.19 -0.91
N GLY A 315 36.58 -31.35 -1.09
CA GLY A 315 36.75 -32.35 -0.05
C GLY A 315 37.72 -33.47 -0.43
N VAL A 316 37.97 -34.34 0.48
CA VAL A 316 38.80 -35.53 0.31
C VAL A 316 37.93 -36.79 0.57
N ARG A 317 38.01 -37.76 -0.29
CA ARG A 317 37.46 -39.11 -0.03
C ARG A 317 38.57 -39.99 0.49
N LEU A 318 38.43 -40.52 1.68
CA LEU A 318 39.35 -41.46 2.30
C LEU A 318 38.57 -42.66 2.81
N LEU A 319 38.95 -43.87 2.43
CA LEU A 319 38.32 -45.12 2.87
C LEU A 319 36.79 -45.15 2.68
N GLY A 320 36.30 -44.64 1.57
CA GLY A 320 34.86 -44.60 1.30
C GLY A 320 34.09 -43.45 1.99
N LEU A 321 34.71 -42.74 2.94
CA LEU A 321 34.14 -41.63 3.65
C LEU A 321 34.44 -40.30 2.95
N ALA A 322 33.43 -39.44 2.74
CA ALA A 322 33.58 -38.14 2.15
C ALA A 322 33.76 -37.08 3.25
N PHE A 323 34.94 -36.48 3.34
CA PHE A 323 35.20 -35.36 4.26
C PHE A 323 35.04 -34.04 3.54
N LEU A 324 34.16 -33.20 4.04
CA LEU A 324 33.97 -31.83 3.54
C LEU A 324 35.23 -31.01 3.86
N GLY A 325 35.94 -30.54 2.84
CA GLY A 325 37.18 -29.78 3.02
C GLY A 325 37.02 -28.48 3.85
N SER A 326 35.82 -27.91 3.85
CA SER A 326 35.50 -26.69 4.59
C SER A 326 35.21 -26.93 6.08
N ASP A 327 34.89 -28.19 6.44
CA ASP A 327 34.57 -28.57 7.84
C ASP A 327 35.80 -29.16 8.59
N LEU A 328 36.94 -29.19 7.94
CA LEU A 328 38.19 -29.66 8.57
C LEU A 328 38.64 -28.67 9.66
N PRO A 329 39.22 -29.16 10.78
CA PRO A 329 39.81 -28.30 11.78
C PRO A 329 40.78 -27.29 11.15
N GLY A 330 40.75 -26.04 11.58
CA GLY A 330 41.57 -24.95 11.01
C GLY A 330 41.03 -24.33 9.72
N ARG A 331 40.09 -25.00 9.01
CA ARG A 331 39.45 -24.40 7.81
C ARG A 331 38.06 -23.80 8.08
N ARG A 332 37.41 -24.18 9.17
CA ARG A 332 36.10 -23.69 9.57
C ARG A 332 36.09 -22.17 9.74
N ALA A 333 36.93 -21.65 10.58
CA ALA A 333 37.05 -20.22 10.82
C ALA A 333 37.37 -19.42 9.54
N TRP A 334 38.19 -19.99 8.66
CA TRP A 334 38.47 -19.39 7.37
C TRP A 334 37.29 -19.38 6.40
N PHE A 335 36.48 -20.44 6.41
CA PHE A 335 35.26 -20.53 5.63
C PHE A 335 34.25 -19.48 6.14
N ASP A 336 34.01 -19.46 7.46
CA ASP A 336 33.07 -18.50 8.07
C ASP A 336 33.52 -17.07 7.83
N HIS A 337 34.80 -16.76 7.97
CA HIS A 337 35.32 -15.44 7.64
C HIS A 337 35.03 -15.01 6.19
N ARG A 338 35.16 -15.93 5.20
CA ARG A 338 34.80 -15.63 3.80
C ARG A 338 33.32 -15.44 3.60
N LEU A 339 32.50 -16.24 4.26
CA LEU A 339 31.06 -16.15 4.18
C LEU A 339 30.54 -14.86 4.81
N GLU A 340 31.03 -14.51 5.97
CA GLU A 340 30.57 -13.31 6.72
C GLU A 340 31.09 -11.99 6.14
N THR A 341 32.33 -11.96 5.66
CA THR A 341 32.93 -10.73 5.13
C THR A 341 32.73 -10.53 3.63
N GLY A 342 32.30 -11.54 2.87
CA GLY A 342 32.23 -11.47 1.42
C GLY A 342 33.60 -11.52 0.72
N LEU A 343 34.65 -12.04 1.40
CA LEU A 343 36.00 -12.13 0.84
C LEU A 343 36.04 -13.19 -0.26
N PHE A 344 36.37 -12.76 -1.48
CA PHE A 344 36.52 -13.66 -2.63
C PHE A 344 37.90 -14.35 -2.64
N ARG A 345 37.93 -15.61 -2.24
CA ARG A 345 39.13 -16.46 -2.26
C ARG A 345 38.76 -17.92 -2.42
N PRO A 346 38.32 -18.35 -3.61
CA PRO A 346 37.94 -19.74 -3.86
C PRO A 346 39.12 -20.69 -3.77
N ALA A 347 38.82 -21.92 -3.38
CA ALA A 347 39.83 -23.00 -3.31
C ALA A 347 40.48 -23.27 -4.69
N ARG A 348 39.71 -23.12 -5.76
CA ARG A 348 40.19 -23.20 -7.14
C ARG A 348 39.63 -22.04 -7.95
N ARG A 349 40.40 -21.51 -8.91
CA ARG A 349 39.92 -20.48 -9.83
C ARG A 349 38.96 -21.08 -10.85
N ASN A 350 37.68 -20.81 -10.68
CA ASN A 350 36.63 -21.18 -11.60
C ASN A 350 36.23 -19.95 -12.42
N VAL A 351 36.09 -20.10 -13.74
CA VAL A 351 35.62 -19.01 -14.63
C VAL A 351 34.38 -19.48 -15.35
N VAL A 352 33.32 -18.69 -15.25
CA VAL A 352 31.99 -18.95 -15.83
C VAL A 352 31.57 -17.80 -16.72
N GLY A 353 30.76 -18.10 -17.76
CA GLY A 353 30.10 -17.12 -18.58
C GLY A 353 28.80 -16.60 -17.93
N ALA A 354 28.34 -15.45 -18.38
CA ALA A 354 27.07 -14.89 -17.87
C ALA A 354 25.86 -15.81 -18.13
N ARG A 355 25.81 -16.51 -19.25
CA ARG A 355 24.74 -17.48 -19.57
C ARG A 355 24.74 -18.69 -18.62
N GLU A 356 25.92 -19.16 -18.23
CA GLU A 356 26.05 -20.30 -17.33
C GLU A 356 25.52 -20.03 -15.93
N VAL A 357 25.53 -18.76 -15.51
CA VAL A 357 25.06 -18.31 -14.19
C VAL A 357 23.84 -17.39 -14.28
N ALA A 358 23.17 -17.36 -15.43
CA ALA A 358 22.02 -16.49 -15.66
C ALA A 358 20.92 -16.68 -14.59
N GLY A 359 20.71 -17.90 -14.12
CA GLY A 359 19.75 -18.21 -13.06
C GLY A 359 20.02 -17.49 -11.73
N PHE A 360 21.31 -17.22 -11.41
CA PHE A 360 21.69 -16.48 -10.20
C PHE A 360 21.75 -14.95 -10.39
N LEU A 361 21.72 -14.46 -11.64
CA LEU A 361 21.86 -13.03 -11.95
C LEU A 361 20.54 -12.26 -11.92
N LYS A 362 19.47 -12.94 -11.61
CA LYS A 362 18.11 -12.40 -11.54
C LYS A 362 17.40 -12.87 -10.26
N PRO A 363 16.48 -12.08 -9.68
CA PRO A 363 15.60 -12.59 -8.64
C PRO A 363 14.65 -13.67 -9.18
N PRO A 364 13.94 -14.42 -8.31
CA PRO A 364 12.97 -15.44 -8.73
C PRO A 364 11.92 -14.86 -9.68
N THR A 365 11.63 -15.59 -10.77
CA THR A 365 10.66 -15.20 -11.81
C THR A 365 9.25 -15.69 -11.47
N VAL A 366 8.25 -15.27 -12.27
CA VAL A 366 6.89 -15.82 -12.22
C VAL A 366 6.87 -17.35 -12.36
N SER A 367 7.80 -17.90 -13.14
CA SER A 367 7.95 -19.37 -13.35
C SER A 367 8.54 -20.10 -12.13
N CYS A 368 8.93 -19.39 -11.06
CA CYS A 368 9.28 -20.02 -9.80
C CYS A 368 8.00 -20.33 -9.02
N ALA A 369 7.46 -21.53 -9.22
CA ALA A 369 6.19 -21.96 -8.64
C ALA A 369 6.27 -22.33 -7.14
N ALA A 370 7.37 -22.03 -6.46
CA ALA A 370 7.49 -22.24 -5.01
C ALA A 370 6.69 -21.15 -4.27
N PRO A 371 5.77 -21.51 -3.36
CA PRO A 371 4.97 -20.53 -2.63
C PRO A 371 5.79 -19.69 -1.65
N ASP A 372 6.92 -20.21 -1.19
CA ASP A 372 7.71 -19.65 -0.10
C ASP A 372 8.90 -18.80 -0.62
N VAL A 373 8.62 -17.91 -1.56
CA VAL A 373 9.58 -16.94 -2.09
C VAL A 373 9.14 -15.53 -1.72
N LEU A 374 10.00 -14.77 -1.07
CA LEU A 374 9.72 -13.40 -0.72
C LEU A 374 9.68 -12.53 -1.98
N ARG A 375 8.51 -12.03 -2.32
CA ARG A 375 8.23 -11.19 -3.50
C ARG A 375 7.69 -9.83 -3.08
N LEU A 376 7.69 -8.92 -4.02
CA LEU A 376 7.08 -7.60 -3.84
C LEU A 376 5.55 -7.67 -3.78
N GLY A 377 4.95 -8.75 -4.29
CA GLY A 377 3.52 -8.83 -4.57
C GLY A 377 3.18 -8.14 -5.90
N ALA A 378 2.24 -7.22 -5.84
CA ALA A 378 1.81 -6.48 -7.03
C ALA A 378 2.94 -5.68 -7.68
N ALA A 379 3.01 -5.72 -9.00
CA ALA A 379 3.94 -4.90 -9.78
C ALA A 379 3.49 -3.44 -9.81
N VAL A 380 3.87 -2.66 -8.82
CA VAL A 380 3.50 -1.25 -8.70
C VAL A 380 4.73 -0.37 -8.86
N TYR A 381 4.53 0.80 -9.47
CA TYR A 381 5.62 1.77 -9.63
C TYR A 381 6.09 2.30 -8.26
N PRO A 382 7.38 2.69 -8.17
CA PRO A 382 7.83 3.41 -6.99
C PRO A 382 7.11 4.75 -6.89
N PRO A 383 6.93 5.29 -5.67
CA PRO A 383 6.32 6.59 -5.49
C PRO A 383 7.13 7.68 -6.21
N PRO A 384 6.46 8.73 -6.71
CA PRO A 384 7.14 9.90 -7.26
C PRO A 384 8.13 10.47 -6.23
N ARG A 385 9.31 10.87 -6.70
CA ARG A 385 10.38 11.39 -5.82
C ARG A 385 10.03 12.73 -5.20
N ASP A 386 9.20 13.49 -5.87
CA ASP A 386 8.75 14.84 -5.54
C ASP A 386 7.49 14.89 -4.69
N LEU A 387 6.89 13.73 -4.34
CA LEU A 387 5.83 13.70 -3.33
C LEU A 387 6.36 14.28 -2.01
N PRO A 388 5.61 15.19 -1.37
CA PRO A 388 6.05 15.84 -0.15
C PRO A 388 6.23 14.84 0.99
N ASP A 389 7.30 15.01 1.76
CA ASP A 389 7.43 14.33 3.05
C ASP A 389 6.46 14.96 4.05
N TYR A 390 5.71 14.13 4.77
CA TYR A 390 4.83 14.60 5.83
C TYR A 390 5.60 14.68 7.15
N THR A 391 5.67 15.89 7.70
CA THR A 391 6.31 16.21 9.00
C THR A 391 5.37 17.01 9.91
N GLY A 392 4.03 16.95 9.64
CA GLY A 392 3.02 17.70 10.39
C GLY A 392 2.67 19.07 9.79
N GLN A 393 3.02 19.33 8.53
CA GLN A 393 2.67 20.57 7.82
C GLN A 393 1.16 20.69 7.65
N ARG A 394 0.65 21.94 7.71
CA ARG A 394 -0.79 22.23 7.60
C ARG A 394 -1.36 22.08 6.19
N ASP A 395 -0.52 22.13 5.18
CA ASP A 395 -0.87 22.08 3.76
C ASP A 395 -0.64 20.70 3.11
N VAL A 396 -0.25 19.70 3.91
CA VAL A 396 0.00 18.33 3.47
C VAL A 396 -0.83 17.34 4.27
N LEU A 397 -1.59 16.51 3.57
CA LEU A 397 -2.39 15.43 4.14
C LEU A 397 -1.56 14.15 4.23
N PRO A 398 -1.41 13.49 5.38
CA PRO A 398 -0.65 12.26 5.49
C PRO A 398 -1.26 11.16 4.61
N LEU A 399 -0.41 10.44 3.88
CA LEU A 399 -0.83 9.31 3.06
C LEU A 399 -0.35 7.98 3.65
N GLY A 400 0.96 7.82 3.84
CA GLY A 400 1.49 6.57 4.35
C GLY A 400 3.01 6.50 4.32
N ARG A 401 3.53 5.36 4.75
CA ARG A 401 4.95 5.07 4.79
C ARG A 401 5.40 4.47 3.46
N VAL A 402 6.43 5.05 2.89
CA VAL A 402 7.06 4.57 1.66
C VAL A 402 8.44 4.08 1.99
N ILE A 403 8.76 2.87 1.56
CA ILE A 403 10.07 2.26 1.73
C ILE A 403 10.83 2.43 0.42
N SER A 404 11.96 3.14 0.48
CA SER A 404 12.85 3.37 -0.66
C SER A 404 14.26 2.90 -0.36
N GLU A 405 15.12 2.95 -1.36
CA GLU A 405 16.56 2.65 -1.19
C GLU A 405 17.29 3.60 -0.21
N HIS A 406 16.71 4.78 0.04
CA HIS A 406 17.26 5.81 0.92
C HIS A 406 16.70 5.71 2.35
N GLY A 407 15.86 4.72 2.64
CA GLY A 407 15.21 4.52 3.92
C GLY A 407 13.68 4.65 3.84
N GLN A 408 13.05 4.67 5.01
CA GLN A 408 11.62 4.86 5.15
C GLN A 408 11.33 6.37 5.27
N ARG A 409 10.27 6.82 4.59
CA ARG A 409 9.75 8.18 4.73
C ARG A 409 8.23 8.16 4.76
N ILE A 410 7.62 9.08 5.50
CA ILE A 410 6.17 9.29 5.47
C ILE A 410 5.91 10.32 4.39
N VAL A 411 5.08 9.95 3.42
CA VAL A 411 4.68 10.83 2.32
C VAL A 411 3.27 11.35 2.54
N GLY A 412 2.98 12.49 1.94
CA GLY A 412 1.66 13.09 1.99
C GLY A 412 1.17 13.58 0.63
N LEU A 413 -0.05 14.09 0.64
CA LEU A 413 -0.73 14.72 -0.50
C LEU A 413 -0.88 16.21 -0.22
N ARG A 414 -0.62 17.05 -1.21
CA ARG A 414 -0.82 18.51 -1.07
C ARG A 414 -2.31 18.81 -1.00
N LEU A 415 -2.75 19.59 -0.04
CA LEU A 415 -4.15 19.99 0.08
C LEU A 415 -4.62 20.78 -1.16
N ALA A 416 -3.74 21.57 -1.78
CA ALA A 416 -4.04 22.30 -3.01
C ALA A 416 -4.41 21.40 -4.19
N ASP A 417 -3.89 20.16 -4.22
CA ASP A 417 -4.17 19.15 -5.25
C ASP A 417 -5.29 18.17 -4.83
N THR A 418 -5.84 18.31 -3.60
CA THR A 418 -6.81 17.38 -3.01
C THR A 418 -8.22 17.96 -3.08
N PHE A 419 -9.06 17.42 -3.95
CA PHE A 419 -10.49 17.77 -4.06
C PHE A 419 -11.36 16.62 -3.60
N PHE A 420 -11.36 15.51 -4.36
CA PHE A 420 -12.12 14.32 -4.03
C PHE A 420 -11.17 13.11 -4.00
N THR A 421 -11.21 12.37 -2.91
CA THR A 421 -10.45 11.14 -2.71
C THR A 421 -11.41 9.96 -2.66
N TYR A 422 -11.15 8.95 -3.46
CA TYR A 422 -11.88 7.70 -3.38
C TYR A 422 -10.98 6.58 -2.88
N THR A 423 -11.39 5.92 -1.80
CA THR A 423 -10.65 4.82 -1.17
C THR A 423 -11.50 3.55 -1.17
N ALA A 424 -11.05 2.52 -1.92
CA ALA A 424 -11.72 1.24 -2.01
C ALA A 424 -10.91 0.11 -1.34
N GLY A 425 -11.58 -0.90 -0.78
CA GLY A 425 -10.87 -2.05 -0.22
C GLY A 425 -11.67 -2.90 0.76
N ARG A 426 -11.16 -4.08 1.07
CA ARG A 426 -11.79 -5.02 2.00
C ARG A 426 -11.95 -4.42 3.41
N SER A 427 -12.96 -4.92 4.14
CA SER A 427 -13.11 -4.62 5.56
C SER A 427 -11.89 -5.08 6.37
N ARG A 428 -11.49 -4.30 7.39
CA ARG A 428 -10.33 -4.57 8.27
C ARG A 428 -8.95 -4.53 7.57
N TRP A 429 -8.85 -3.93 6.38
CA TRP A 429 -7.59 -3.74 5.65
C TRP A 429 -6.96 -2.35 5.86
N GLY A 430 -7.57 -1.49 6.70
CA GLY A 430 -6.98 -0.22 7.13
C GLY A 430 -7.58 1.05 6.52
N LYS A 431 -8.66 0.98 5.69
CA LYS A 431 -9.30 2.17 5.10
C LYS A 431 -9.71 3.23 6.13
N THR A 432 -10.48 2.80 7.13
CA THR A 432 -10.99 3.68 8.18
C THR A 432 -9.83 4.25 9.03
N GLU A 433 -8.76 3.47 9.25
CA GLU A 433 -7.55 3.95 9.92
C GLU A 433 -6.86 5.08 9.15
N LEU A 434 -6.72 4.93 7.83
CA LEU A 434 -6.19 5.98 6.97
C LEU A 434 -7.06 7.25 7.03
N ALA A 435 -8.38 7.08 6.94
CA ALA A 435 -9.32 8.20 7.01
C ALA A 435 -9.27 8.93 8.37
N ILE A 436 -9.22 8.20 9.48
CA ILE A 436 -9.10 8.78 10.83
C ILE A 436 -7.78 9.56 10.94
N THR A 437 -6.67 8.97 10.50
CA THR A 437 -5.35 9.62 10.53
C THR A 437 -5.35 10.93 9.74
N GLN A 438 -5.95 10.92 8.55
CA GLN A 438 -6.10 12.11 7.70
C GLN A 438 -7.02 13.16 8.34
N PHE A 439 -8.17 12.74 8.84
CA PHE A 439 -9.13 13.65 9.49
C PHE A 439 -8.53 14.32 10.73
N LEU A 440 -7.86 13.55 11.59
CA LEU A 440 -7.17 14.10 12.76
C LEU A 440 -6.07 15.09 12.38
N SER A 441 -5.30 14.81 11.32
CA SER A 441 -4.30 15.75 10.82
C SER A 441 -4.92 17.09 10.40
N LEU A 442 -6.06 17.06 9.71
CA LEU A 442 -6.77 18.26 9.25
C LEU A 442 -7.33 19.07 10.43
N VAL A 443 -8.06 18.43 11.34
CA VAL A 443 -8.74 19.16 12.44
C VAL A 443 -7.75 19.70 13.47
N ARG A 444 -6.64 19.00 13.72
CA ARG A 444 -5.53 19.48 14.56
C ARG A 444 -4.76 20.61 13.90
N SER A 445 -4.74 20.68 12.56
CA SER A 445 -4.18 21.81 11.81
C SER A 445 -5.11 23.02 11.74
N GLY A 446 -6.29 22.97 12.38
CA GLY A 446 -7.24 24.07 12.48
C GLY A 446 -8.31 24.07 11.39
N HIS A 447 -8.33 23.10 10.50
CA HIS A 447 -9.40 22.95 9.51
C HIS A 447 -10.71 22.50 10.16
N GLY A 448 -11.84 22.85 9.52
CA GLY A 448 -13.15 22.28 9.83
C GLY A 448 -13.38 21.02 9.01
N GLY A 449 -14.24 20.13 9.51
CA GLY A 449 -14.58 18.94 8.75
C GLY A 449 -15.75 18.16 9.33
N MET A 450 -16.28 17.25 8.54
CA MET A 450 -17.34 16.34 8.90
C MET A 450 -16.90 14.90 8.69
N PHE A 451 -17.08 14.05 9.69
CA PHE A 451 -16.87 12.61 9.58
C PHE A 451 -18.19 11.88 9.79
N LEU A 452 -18.61 11.14 8.76
CA LEU A 452 -19.81 10.31 8.78
C LEU A 452 -19.41 8.84 8.86
N ASP A 453 -19.79 8.20 9.96
CA ASP A 453 -19.57 6.76 10.19
C ASP A 453 -20.91 6.11 10.61
N PRO A 454 -21.46 5.20 9.79
CA PRO A 454 -22.74 4.55 10.12
C PRO A 454 -22.65 3.57 11.30
N HIS A 455 -21.43 3.22 11.77
CA HIS A 455 -21.18 2.22 12.80
C HIS A 455 -20.66 2.77 14.14
N GLU A 456 -20.42 4.08 14.26
CA GLU A 456 -19.91 4.77 15.47
C GLU A 456 -18.44 4.48 15.82
N ASP A 457 -17.84 3.37 15.38
CA ASP A 457 -16.50 2.95 15.82
C ASP A 457 -15.41 3.98 15.50
N ALA A 458 -15.44 4.57 14.29
CA ALA A 458 -14.51 5.62 13.89
C ALA A 458 -14.73 6.90 14.69
N ILE A 459 -15.99 7.29 14.93
CA ILE A 459 -16.34 8.49 15.71
C ILE A 459 -15.83 8.37 17.15
N ARG A 460 -16.06 7.23 17.79
CA ARG A 460 -15.57 6.96 19.14
C ARG A 460 -14.05 7.08 19.23
N ARG A 461 -13.35 6.56 18.22
CA ARG A 461 -11.90 6.64 18.15
C ARG A 461 -11.41 8.07 17.87
N ILE A 462 -12.06 8.81 16.99
CA ILE A 462 -11.75 10.23 16.73
C ILE A 462 -11.94 11.05 18.02
N LYS A 463 -13.06 10.88 18.73
CA LYS A 463 -13.31 11.57 20.00
C LYS A 463 -12.23 11.29 21.04
N SER A 464 -11.77 10.03 21.17
CA SER A 464 -10.68 9.68 22.09
C SER A 464 -9.34 10.34 21.74
N CYS A 465 -9.21 10.83 20.51
CA CYS A 465 -8.03 11.54 20.03
C CYS A 465 -8.20 13.07 20.04
N LEU A 466 -9.37 13.61 20.36
CA LEU A 466 -9.68 15.05 20.38
C LEU A 466 -10.14 15.48 21.78
N THR A 467 -9.33 15.17 22.79
CA THR A 467 -9.66 15.41 24.21
C THR A 467 -9.08 16.72 24.75
N GLU A 468 -8.48 17.54 23.91
CA GLU A 468 -8.07 18.91 24.25
C GLU A 468 -9.32 19.81 24.31
N PRO A 469 -9.47 20.68 25.33
CA PRO A 469 -10.66 21.52 25.50
C PRO A 469 -11.00 22.36 24.25
N GLU A 470 -9.99 23.00 23.64
CA GLU A 470 -10.17 23.84 22.46
C GLU A 470 -10.68 23.06 21.24
N LEU A 471 -10.33 21.78 21.14
CA LEU A 471 -10.83 20.90 20.07
C LEU A 471 -12.23 20.36 20.41
N ALA A 472 -12.48 20.01 21.67
CA ALA A 472 -13.77 19.53 22.13
C ALA A 472 -14.89 20.58 21.93
N GLU A 473 -14.62 21.85 22.23
CA GLU A 473 -15.55 22.97 21.99
C GLU A 473 -15.90 23.20 20.51
N ARG A 474 -15.10 22.65 19.58
CA ARG A 474 -15.39 22.71 18.14
C ARG A 474 -16.25 21.55 17.66
N ILE A 475 -16.45 20.49 18.46
CA ILE A 475 -17.16 19.29 18.06
C ILE A 475 -18.67 19.50 18.12
N ILE A 476 -19.37 19.13 17.05
CA ILE A 476 -20.82 18.96 16.97
C ILE A 476 -21.08 17.46 16.77
N GLU A 477 -21.75 16.82 17.73
CA GLU A 477 -21.98 15.38 17.70
C GLU A 477 -23.45 15.07 17.37
N LEU A 478 -23.66 14.27 16.32
CA LEU A 478 -24.94 13.70 15.88
C LEU A 478 -24.87 12.18 16.06
N ASP A 479 -25.23 11.67 17.21
CA ASP A 479 -25.20 10.25 17.52
C ASP A 479 -26.61 9.64 17.59
N LEU A 480 -26.96 8.80 16.59
CA LEU A 480 -28.26 8.12 16.53
C LEU A 480 -28.17 6.63 16.91
N VAL A 481 -27.00 6.10 17.18
CA VAL A 481 -26.74 4.67 17.41
C VAL A 481 -26.12 4.40 18.78
N GLY A 482 -25.18 5.25 19.21
CA GLY A 482 -24.41 5.05 20.45
C GLY A 482 -25.24 5.02 21.72
N ALA A 483 -24.61 4.65 22.82
CA ALA A 483 -25.27 4.50 24.12
C ALA A 483 -25.98 5.79 24.58
N ARG A 484 -25.43 6.96 24.26
CA ARG A 484 -25.96 8.27 24.63
C ARG A 484 -27.03 8.81 23.68
N SER A 485 -27.30 8.11 22.58
CA SER A 485 -28.25 8.55 21.56
C SER A 485 -29.66 8.83 22.10
N ARG A 486 -30.07 8.12 23.16
CA ARG A 486 -31.39 8.24 23.80
C ARG A 486 -31.44 9.26 24.91
N GLU A 487 -30.30 9.76 25.37
CA GLU A 487 -30.23 10.77 26.43
C GLU A 487 -30.60 12.14 25.93
N GLY A 488 -30.16 12.50 24.74
CA GLY A 488 -30.41 13.77 24.09
C GLY A 488 -29.81 13.90 22.72
N GLN A 489 -30.23 14.91 21.95
CA GLN A 489 -29.74 15.22 20.62
C GLN A 489 -29.65 16.74 20.42
N PRO A 490 -28.81 17.22 19.49
CA PRO A 490 -28.94 18.57 18.97
C PRO A 490 -30.26 18.69 18.20
N GLY A 491 -30.86 19.86 18.20
CA GLY A 491 -32.06 20.11 17.37
C GLY A 491 -31.73 20.26 15.90
N TRP A 492 -32.49 19.58 15.02
CA TRP A 492 -32.40 19.73 13.57
C TRP A 492 -33.79 19.80 12.94
N ASN A 493 -34.34 21.02 12.91
CA ASN A 493 -35.64 21.25 12.30
C ASN A 493 -35.51 21.38 10.78
N LEU A 494 -35.89 20.36 10.06
CA LEU A 494 -35.86 20.31 8.59
C LEU A 494 -36.77 21.36 7.94
N LEU A 495 -37.85 21.76 8.61
CA LEU A 495 -38.85 22.71 8.10
C LEU A 495 -38.55 24.17 8.47
N SER A 496 -37.52 24.47 9.24
CA SER A 496 -37.15 25.84 9.58
C SER A 496 -36.76 26.63 8.33
N ALA A 497 -37.54 27.64 8.01
CA ALA A 497 -37.41 28.39 6.76
C ALA A 497 -37.44 29.93 6.95
N ARG A 498 -37.38 30.44 8.19
CA ARG A 498 -37.54 31.88 8.49
C ARG A 498 -36.54 32.78 7.76
N ASN A 499 -35.31 32.28 7.56
CA ASN A 499 -34.22 33.03 6.95
C ASN A 499 -33.90 32.58 5.52
N LEU A 500 -34.73 31.76 4.89
CA LEU A 500 -34.51 31.25 3.54
C LEU A 500 -35.20 32.10 2.49
N THR A 501 -34.55 32.28 1.35
CA THR A 501 -35.18 32.79 0.13
C THR A 501 -36.20 31.81 -0.43
N ASP A 502 -37.11 32.27 -1.27
CA ASP A 502 -38.12 31.41 -1.89
C ASP A 502 -37.50 30.23 -2.65
N ASP A 503 -36.47 30.52 -3.46
CA ASP A 503 -35.70 29.45 -4.14
C ASP A 503 -35.08 28.44 -3.18
N ALA A 504 -34.57 28.86 -2.03
CA ALA A 504 -33.99 27.97 -1.05
C ALA A 504 -35.06 27.14 -0.34
N ARG A 505 -36.27 27.69 -0.15
CA ARG A 505 -37.44 26.96 0.38
C ARG A 505 -37.88 25.86 -0.60
N GLU A 506 -37.99 26.17 -1.90
CA GLU A 506 -38.36 25.19 -2.92
C GLU A 506 -37.37 24.04 -2.98
N ARG A 507 -36.08 24.34 -3.04
CA ARG A 507 -35.04 23.30 -2.99
C ARG A 507 -35.09 22.46 -1.73
N ARG A 508 -35.40 23.04 -0.58
CA ARG A 508 -35.54 22.31 0.70
C ARG A 508 -36.74 21.37 0.67
N ILE A 509 -37.87 21.80 0.11
CA ILE A 509 -39.04 20.95 -0.10
C ILE A 509 -38.67 19.77 -0.98
N GLU A 510 -38.07 20.00 -2.15
CA GLU A 510 -37.60 18.94 -3.05
C GLU A 510 -36.70 17.94 -2.34
N ALA A 511 -35.75 18.39 -1.58
CA ALA A 511 -34.82 17.54 -0.86
C ALA A 511 -35.45 16.64 0.18
N ILE A 512 -36.33 17.21 1.00
CA ILE A 512 -37.06 16.42 2.00
C ILE A 512 -37.87 15.33 1.29
N VAL A 513 -38.59 15.70 0.26
CA VAL A 513 -39.43 14.80 -0.53
C VAL A 513 -38.61 13.71 -1.22
N ASP A 514 -37.52 14.06 -1.86
CA ASP A 514 -36.62 13.11 -2.52
C ASP A 514 -35.97 12.17 -1.53
N SER A 515 -35.60 12.68 -0.34
CA SER A 515 -35.04 11.85 0.73
C SER A 515 -36.05 10.84 1.26
N PHE A 516 -37.31 11.22 1.38
CA PHE A 516 -38.43 10.32 1.74
C PHE A 516 -38.66 9.29 0.62
N ALA A 517 -38.73 9.72 -0.62
CA ALA A 517 -38.93 8.84 -1.78
C ALA A 517 -37.80 7.81 -1.88
N SER A 518 -36.55 8.24 -1.70
CA SER A 518 -35.37 7.37 -1.72
C SER A 518 -35.36 6.36 -0.56
N ALA A 519 -35.62 6.81 0.67
CA ALA A 519 -35.62 5.96 1.85
C ALA A 519 -36.70 4.85 1.79
N LEU A 520 -37.86 5.17 1.21
CA LEU A 520 -38.99 4.26 1.06
C LEU A 520 -38.99 3.52 -0.27
N GLN A 521 -38.04 3.81 -1.16
CA GLN A 521 -38.02 3.26 -2.52
C GLN A 521 -39.33 3.48 -3.28
N TRP A 522 -39.91 4.70 -3.13
CA TRP A 522 -41.12 5.07 -3.85
C TRP A 522 -40.83 5.17 -5.34
N GLY A 523 -41.54 4.37 -6.13
CA GLY A 523 -41.52 4.43 -7.57
C GLY A 523 -42.78 5.12 -8.12
N GLU A 524 -43.01 5.03 -9.43
CA GLU A 524 -44.13 5.67 -10.14
C GLU A 524 -45.51 5.34 -9.56
N ARG A 525 -45.67 4.20 -8.89
CA ARG A 525 -46.92 3.78 -8.23
C ARG A 525 -47.30 4.64 -7.01
N ASN A 526 -46.34 5.36 -6.42
CA ASN A 526 -46.50 6.11 -5.21
C ASN A 526 -46.66 7.63 -5.46
N ASN A 527 -46.97 8.06 -6.68
CA ASN A 527 -47.09 9.47 -7.06
C ASN A 527 -48.05 10.28 -6.17
N ARG A 528 -49.13 9.64 -5.64
CA ARG A 528 -50.07 10.31 -4.73
C ARG A 528 -49.44 10.60 -3.37
N ALA A 529 -48.70 9.64 -2.78
CA ALA A 529 -47.97 9.84 -1.53
C ALA A 529 -46.88 10.90 -1.72
N LEU A 530 -46.18 10.89 -2.85
CA LEU A 530 -45.17 11.90 -3.19
C LEU A 530 -45.79 13.30 -3.25
N THR A 531 -46.93 13.44 -3.95
CA THR A 531 -47.66 14.70 -4.03
C THR A 531 -48.11 15.20 -2.65
N LEU A 532 -48.67 14.31 -1.82
CA LEU A 532 -49.08 14.66 -0.45
C LEU A 532 -47.89 15.11 0.42
N THR A 533 -46.77 14.38 0.37
CA THR A 533 -45.55 14.76 1.09
C THR A 533 -45.06 16.14 0.65
N THR A 534 -45.05 16.41 -0.66
CA THR A 534 -44.67 17.70 -1.22
C THR A 534 -45.54 18.83 -0.70
N GLN A 535 -46.89 18.63 -0.80
CA GLN A 535 -47.84 19.68 -0.40
C GLN A 535 -47.84 19.88 1.12
N ALA A 536 -47.72 18.83 1.93
CA ALA A 536 -47.68 18.93 3.39
C ALA A 536 -46.39 19.60 3.86
N THR A 537 -45.25 19.18 3.33
CA THR A 537 -43.96 19.81 3.64
C THR A 537 -43.95 21.27 3.27
N ALA A 538 -44.42 21.60 2.08
CA ALA A 538 -44.51 22.98 1.60
C ALA A 538 -45.48 23.86 2.46
N ALA A 539 -46.61 23.30 2.87
CA ALA A 539 -47.57 24.01 3.73
C ALA A 539 -46.96 24.34 5.11
N LEU A 540 -46.30 23.36 5.73
CA LEU A 540 -45.61 23.57 7.02
C LEU A 540 -44.43 24.54 6.92
N ILE A 541 -43.67 24.52 5.81
CA ILE A 541 -42.61 25.51 5.58
C ILE A 541 -43.18 26.92 5.39
N GLU A 542 -44.30 27.08 4.68
CA GLU A 542 -45.02 28.37 4.63
C GLU A 542 -45.52 28.79 5.99
N LEU A 543 -46.15 27.89 6.72
CA LEU A 543 -46.64 28.15 8.07
C LEU A 543 -45.51 28.60 9.00
N SER A 544 -44.30 28.03 8.88
CA SER A 544 -43.12 28.34 9.69
C SER A 544 -42.76 29.84 9.63
N THR A 545 -43.05 30.50 8.50
CA THR A 545 -42.76 31.93 8.32
C THR A 545 -43.67 32.87 9.12
N HIS A 546 -44.83 32.35 9.57
CA HIS A 546 -45.84 33.09 10.30
C HIS A 546 -45.80 32.79 11.83
N LEU A 547 -45.04 31.81 12.27
CA LEU A 547 -44.95 31.38 13.65
C LEU A 547 -43.69 31.90 14.35
N PRO A 548 -43.76 32.14 15.68
CA PRO A 548 -42.55 32.48 16.47
C PRO A 548 -41.59 31.31 16.56
N ALA A 549 -40.36 31.55 17.04
CA ALA A 549 -39.29 30.54 17.08
C ALA A 549 -39.69 29.27 17.88
N GLU A 550 -40.40 29.47 19.01
CA GLU A 550 -40.75 28.38 19.90
C GLU A 550 -41.92 27.52 19.40
N LEU A 551 -42.58 27.95 18.31
CA LEU A 551 -43.73 27.27 17.70
C LEU A 551 -43.42 26.81 16.25
N GLN A 552 -42.18 26.72 15.87
CA GLN A 552 -41.81 26.24 14.53
C GLN A 552 -42.27 24.81 14.32
N PRO A 553 -43.04 24.53 13.22
CA PRO A 553 -43.47 23.17 12.97
C PRO A 553 -42.30 22.30 12.58
N THR A 554 -42.37 21.04 12.90
CA THR A 554 -41.41 19.99 12.51
C THR A 554 -42.07 19.03 11.53
N ILE A 555 -41.33 18.06 11.02
CA ILE A 555 -41.90 17.00 10.15
C ILE A 555 -42.98 16.16 10.85
N PHE A 556 -43.00 16.17 12.19
CA PHE A 556 -43.96 15.41 12.99
C PHE A 556 -45.35 16.04 13.02
N GLN A 557 -45.52 17.27 12.53
CA GLN A 557 -46.84 17.91 12.30
C GLN A 557 -47.47 17.52 10.93
N ILE A 558 -46.77 16.78 10.07
CA ILE A 558 -47.33 16.30 8.78
C ILE A 558 -48.59 15.40 9.03
N PRO A 559 -48.55 14.40 9.92
CA PRO A 559 -49.74 13.58 10.23
C PRO A 559 -50.88 14.43 10.79
N THR A 560 -50.62 15.40 11.63
CA THR A 560 -51.64 16.31 12.17
C THR A 560 -52.26 17.17 11.09
N LEU A 561 -51.48 17.73 10.18
CA LEU A 561 -51.97 18.49 9.00
C LEU A 561 -52.87 17.66 8.11
N LEU A 562 -52.53 16.39 7.91
CA LEU A 562 -53.27 15.50 7.00
C LEU A 562 -54.48 14.78 7.67
N GLY A 563 -54.41 14.60 9.00
CA GLY A 563 -55.41 13.79 9.75
C GLY A 563 -56.35 14.58 10.67
N ASN A 564 -56.04 15.88 10.97
CA ASN A 564 -56.84 16.71 11.87
C ASN A 564 -57.52 17.88 11.11
N PRO A 565 -58.85 17.78 10.78
CA PRO A 565 -59.53 18.81 10.04
C PRO A 565 -59.56 20.16 10.71
N GLU A 566 -59.69 20.24 12.06
CA GLU A 566 -59.72 21.48 12.82
C GLU A 566 -58.36 22.20 12.74
N TRP A 567 -57.24 21.41 12.87
CA TRP A 567 -55.90 21.92 12.76
C TRP A 567 -55.61 22.43 11.33
N LEU A 568 -56.05 21.67 10.31
CA LEU A 568 -55.97 22.10 8.92
C LEU A 568 -56.72 23.43 8.68
N GLN A 569 -57.92 23.59 9.19
CA GLN A 569 -58.71 24.82 9.04
C GLN A 569 -58.01 26.03 9.69
N ALA A 570 -57.32 25.85 10.79
CA ALA A 570 -56.55 26.92 11.43
C ALA A 570 -55.34 27.32 10.58
N VAL A 571 -54.75 26.39 9.81
CA VAL A 571 -53.56 26.61 8.99
C VAL A 571 -53.88 27.26 7.64
N LEU A 572 -55.06 26.92 7.03
CA LEU A 572 -55.44 27.40 5.69
C LEU A 572 -55.29 28.91 5.45
N PRO A 573 -55.65 29.83 6.36
CA PRO A 573 -55.50 31.26 6.14
C PRO A 573 -54.02 31.71 5.94
N HIS A 574 -53.09 30.92 6.41
CA HIS A 574 -51.66 31.28 6.40
C HIS A 574 -50.91 30.66 5.20
N LEU A 575 -51.65 29.95 4.31
CA LEU A 575 -51.11 29.34 3.09
C LEU A 575 -51.30 30.21 1.85
N SER A 576 -50.40 30.07 0.90
CA SER A 576 -50.56 30.67 -0.43
C SER A 576 -51.81 30.14 -1.16
N VAL A 577 -52.34 30.92 -2.09
CA VAL A 577 -53.59 30.60 -2.80
C VAL A 577 -53.55 29.20 -3.43
N PRO A 578 -52.48 28.77 -4.14
CA PRO A 578 -52.48 27.44 -4.76
C PRO A 578 -52.50 26.29 -3.74
N ARG A 579 -51.83 26.44 -2.59
CA ARG A 579 -51.84 25.40 -1.53
C ARG A 579 -53.16 25.37 -0.78
N ARG A 580 -53.75 26.53 -0.54
CA ARG A 580 -55.09 26.63 0.05
C ARG A 580 -56.10 25.91 -0.82
N GLN A 581 -56.08 26.14 -2.14
CA GLN A 581 -56.93 25.42 -3.08
C GLN A 581 -56.69 23.92 -3.09
N PHE A 582 -55.43 23.51 -3.02
CA PHE A 582 -55.11 22.08 -2.94
C PHE A 582 -55.75 21.43 -1.72
N PHE A 583 -55.57 22.00 -0.53
CA PHE A 583 -56.08 21.42 0.72
C PHE A 583 -57.60 21.57 0.88
N SER A 584 -58.22 22.59 0.28
CA SER A 584 -59.70 22.81 0.33
C SER A 584 -60.45 21.99 -0.70
N GLU A 585 -59.88 21.77 -1.92
CA GLU A 585 -60.64 21.18 -3.04
C GLU A 585 -60.15 19.81 -3.45
N ARG A 586 -58.83 19.59 -3.53
CA ARG A 586 -58.24 18.36 -4.04
C ARG A 586 -58.00 17.32 -2.97
N PHE A 587 -57.44 17.74 -1.84
CA PHE A 587 -57.09 16.86 -0.75
C PHE A 587 -58.29 16.09 -0.18
N PRO A 588 -59.49 16.68 0.07
CA PRO A 588 -60.66 15.94 0.56
C PRO A 588 -61.17 14.84 -0.36
N ARG A 589 -60.76 14.88 -1.64
CA ARG A 589 -61.13 13.88 -2.64
C ARG A 589 -60.08 12.78 -2.80
N MET A 590 -58.98 12.88 -2.08
CA MET A 590 -57.95 11.85 -2.11
C MET A 590 -58.32 10.65 -1.26
N ALA A 591 -58.02 9.43 -1.72
CA ALA A 591 -58.26 8.24 -0.94
C ALA A 591 -57.33 8.20 0.30
N GLU A 592 -57.85 7.72 1.41
CA GLU A 592 -57.12 7.56 2.68
C GLU A 592 -55.84 6.70 2.57
N GLU A 593 -55.87 5.75 1.58
CA GLU A 593 -54.72 4.92 1.22
C GLU A 593 -53.50 5.72 0.73
N ALA A 594 -53.70 6.95 0.24
CA ALA A 594 -52.60 7.82 -0.18
C ALA A 594 -51.89 8.52 1.02
N ILE A 595 -52.58 8.67 2.15
CA ILE A 595 -52.07 9.32 3.37
C ILE A 595 -51.22 8.33 4.17
N THR A 596 -51.67 7.09 4.26
CA THR A 596 -51.06 6.03 5.09
C THR A 596 -49.53 5.85 4.89
N PRO A 597 -48.95 5.81 3.66
CA PRO A 597 -47.53 5.67 3.49
C PRO A 597 -46.73 6.83 4.08
N VAL A 598 -47.28 8.05 4.06
CA VAL A 598 -46.60 9.26 4.57
C VAL A 598 -46.66 9.25 6.10
N THR A 599 -47.85 9.04 6.70
CA THR A 599 -48.01 9.01 8.15
C THR A 599 -47.23 7.86 8.79
N ASN A 600 -47.27 6.67 8.22
CA ASN A 600 -46.51 5.50 8.72
C ASN A 600 -45.02 5.76 8.82
N LEU A 601 -44.45 6.49 7.86
CA LEU A 601 -43.00 6.82 7.93
C LEU A 601 -42.73 7.79 9.09
N ILE A 602 -43.52 8.86 9.19
CA ILE A 602 -43.38 9.87 10.25
C ILE A 602 -43.57 9.21 11.63
N ASP A 603 -44.54 8.33 11.78
CA ASP A 603 -44.76 7.57 13.03
C ASP A 603 -43.60 6.66 13.39
N ARG A 604 -42.98 6.03 12.38
CA ARG A 604 -41.72 5.25 12.58
C ARG A 604 -40.56 6.11 13.02
N LEU A 605 -40.42 7.34 12.50
CA LEU A 605 -39.41 8.29 12.94
C LEU A 605 -39.68 8.74 14.38
N ARG A 606 -40.95 9.05 14.71
CA ARG A 606 -41.39 9.49 16.04
C ARG A 606 -41.22 8.39 17.10
N SER A 607 -41.41 7.12 16.74
CA SER A 607 -41.18 5.97 17.63
C SER A 607 -39.74 5.76 18.03
N SER A 608 -38.77 6.37 17.34
CA SER A 608 -37.37 6.32 17.67
C SER A 608 -36.97 7.50 18.53
N THR A 609 -36.67 7.29 19.82
CA THR A 609 -36.27 8.35 20.75
C THR A 609 -35.16 9.26 20.22
N PRO A 610 -34.05 8.74 19.62
CA PRO A 610 -33.01 9.60 19.06
C PRO A 610 -33.51 10.48 17.91
N LEU A 611 -34.36 9.93 17.03
CA LEU A 611 -34.89 10.69 15.88
C LEU A 611 -35.99 11.68 16.29
N ALA A 612 -36.82 11.31 17.25
CA ALA A 612 -37.81 12.22 17.79
C ALA A 612 -37.15 13.41 18.51
N ALA A 613 -36.06 13.17 19.22
CA ALA A 613 -35.27 14.24 19.84
C ALA A 613 -34.53 15.12 18.79
N LEU A 614 -33.93 14.52 17.76
CA LEU A 614 -33.20 15.24 16.73
C LEU A 614 -34.11 16.11 15.86
N LEU A 615 -35.20 15.50 15.31
CA LEU A 615 -36.04 16.10 14.29
C LEU A 615 -37.29 16.79 14.86
N GLY A 616 -37.57 16.58 16.15
CA GLY A 616 -38.75 17.11 16.84
C GLY A 616 -38.52 18.45 17.56
N SER A 617 -37.32 18.97 17.60
CA SER A 617 -37.01 20.28 18.15
C SER A 617 -37.53 21.37 17.23
N PRO A 618 -38.30 22.36 17.73
CA PRO A 618 -38.63 23.56 16.96
C PRO A 618 -37.39 24.38 16.59
N ASP A 619 -36.36 24.36 17.43
CA ASP A 619 -35.08 25.02 17.20
C ASP A 619 -34.09 24.16 16.47
N THR A 620 -33.20 24.82 15.72
CA THR A 620 -32.10 24.17 15.00
C THR A 620 -30.76 24.58 15.64
N SER A 621 -30.13 23.68 16.38
CA SER A 621 -28.77 23.87 16.90
C SER A 621 -27.73 23.25 15.95
N TYR A 622 -28.07 22.20 15.20
CA TYR A 622 -27.26 21.69 14.10
C TYR A 622 -27.47 22.54 12.84
N ASP A 623 -26.44 23.26 12.44
CA ASP A 623 -26.39 24.08 11.21
C ASP A 623 -25.07 23.83 10.49
N ILE A 624 -25.11 23.06 9.41
CA ILE A 624 -23.91 22.67 8.67
C ILE A 624 -23.27 23.86 7.93
N ALA A 625 -24.09 24.85 7.48
CA ALA A 625 -23.57 26.03 6.82
C ALA A 625 -22.70 26.87 7.78
N LYS A 626 -23.23 27.10 8.98
CA LYS A 626 -22.49 27.77 10.06
C LYS A 626 -21.26 26.93 10.49
N ALA A 627 -21.39 25.61 10.62
CA ALA A 627 -20.30 24.73 10.95
C ALA A 627 -19.15 24.81 9.94
N MET A 628 -19.47 24.90 8.65
CA MET A 628 -18.48 25.09 7.57
C MET A 628 -17.75 26.43 7.68
N ASP A 629 -18.48 27.52 7.95
CA ASP A 629 -17.90 28.87 8.00
C ASP A 629 -17.10 29.10 9.29
N ASP A 630 -17.54 28.56 10.41
CA ASP A 630 -16.85 28.62 11.71
C ASP A 630 -15.69 27.59 11.81
N GLY A 631 -15.62 26.62 10.87
CA GLY A 631 -14.61 25.56 10.87
C GLY A 631 -14.80 24.59 12.04
N ARG A 632 -16.05 24.22 12.32
CA ARG A 632 -16.42 23.23 13.34
C ARG A 632 -16.06 21.82 12.90
N ILE A 633 -16.07 20.90 13.84
CA ILE A 633 -15.83 19.47 13.64
C ILE A 633 -17.17 18.75 13.83
N VAL A 634 -17.75 18.22 12.76
CA VAL A 634 -19.02 17.51 12.81
C VAL A 634 -18.75 16.00 12.82
N LEU A 635 -19.22 15.32 13.86
CA LEU A 635 -19.13 13.86 13.98
C LEU A 635 -20.53 13.29 13.92
N ALA A 636 -20.88 12.57 12.84
CA ALA A 636 -22.25 12.12 12.61
C ALA A 636 -22.32 10.59 12.42
N CYS A 637 -23.16 9.94 13.25
CA CYS A 637 -23.47 8.53 13.19
C CYS A 637 -24.96 8.34 12.89
N PRO A 638 -25.37 8.29 11.60
CA PRO A 638 -26.79 8.15 11.23
C PRO A 638 -27.33 6.72 11.39
N GLY A 639 -26.47 5.69 11.54
CA GLY A 639 -26.81 4.29 11.51
C GLY A 639 -26.72 3.65 10.12
N ALA A 640 -26.58 2.32 10.10
CA ALA A 640 -26.41 1.53 8.86
C ALA A 640 -27.61 0.63 8.55
N GLY A 641 -28.72 0.79 9.24
CA GLY A 641 -29.86 -0.13 9.21
C GLY A 641 -30.84 0.09 8.07
N GLY A 642 -32.10 0.26 8.44
CA GLY A 642 -33.23 0.28 7.54
C GLY A 642 -33.50 1.63 6.83
N ALA A 643 -34.77 1.84 6.46
CA ALA A 643 -35.23 3.04 5.76
C ALA A 643 -35.01 4.34 6.55
N ARG A 644 -35.13 4.29 7.88
CA ARG A 644 -34.88 5.45 8.77
C ARG A 644 -33.47 6.00 8.64
N ASP A 645 -32.49 5.10 8.74
CA ASP A 645 -31.07 5.48 8.75
C ASP A 645 -30.66 6.02 7.36
N ARG A 646 -31.18 5.41 6.28
CA ARG A 646 -31.00 5.92 4.92
C ARG A 646 -31.61 7.30 4.72
N LEU A 647 -32.81 7.56 5.29
CA LEU A 647 -33.43 8.88 5.23
C LEU A 647 -32.52 9.95 5.84
N VAL A 648 -32.04 9.72 7.06
CA VAL A 648 -31.16 10.67 7.75
C VAL A 648 -29.84 10.84 7.00
N ALA A 649 -29.24 9.74 6.53
CA ALA A 649 -28.01 9.78 5.74
C ALA A 649 -28.17 10.64 4.46
N ASN A 650 -29.28 10.46 3.73
CA ASN A 650 -29.57 11.26 2.54
C ASN A 650 -29.82 12.74 2.88
N LEU A 651 -30.53 13.02 3.97
CA LEU A 651 -30.75 14.40 4.43
C LEU A 651 -29.44 15.10 4.80
N LEU A 652 -28.53 14.41 5.47
CA LEU A 652 -27.21 14.98 5.81
C LEU A 652 -26.38 15.32 4.56
N VAL A 653 -26.35 14.44 3.57
CA VAL A 653 -25.64 14.69 2.28
C VAL A 653 -26.28 15.85 1.53
N PHE A 654 -27.62 15.89 1.52
CA PHE A 654 -28.37 16.97 0.88
C PHE A 654 -28.08 18.32 1.57
N ASP A 655 -28.16 18.37 2.89
CA ASP A 655 -27.93 19.59 3.66
C ASP A 655 -26.52 20.13 3.43
N LEU A 656 -25.52 19.23 3.40
CA LEU A 656 -24.14 19.56 3.04
C LEU A 656 -24.02 20.14 1.62
N LEU A 657 -24.69 19.52 0.63
CA LEU A 657 -24.70 19.99 -0.76
C LEU A 657 -25.28 21.41 -0.86
N HIS A 658 -26.40 21.65 -0.16
CA HIS A 658 -27.07 22.95 -0.17
C HIS A 658 -26.28 24.00 0.59
N ALA A 659 -25.73 23.67 1.74
CA ALA A 659 -24.85 24.58 2.49
C ALA A 659 -23.63 24.98 1.64
N ALA A 660 -23.03 24.02 0.91
CA ALA A 660 -21.93 24.32 0.00
C ALA A 660 -22.36 25.30 -1.11
N LYS A 661 -23.48 25.02 -1.79
CA LYS A 661 -24.02 25.91 -2.84
C LYS A 661 -24.39 27.29 -2.31
N GLY A 662 -24.89 27.35 -1.08
CA GLY A 662 -25.20 28.61 -0.39
C GLY A 662 -24.01 29.55 -0.26
N ARG A 663 -22.78 29.02 -0.27
CA ARG A 663 -21.54 29.81 -0.22
C ARG A 663 -21.17 30.51 -1.54
N ALA A 664 -22.02 30.41 -2.56
CA ALA A 664 -21.78 31.10 -3.86
C ALA A 664 -21.62 32.62 -3.74
N HIS A 665 -22.24 33.23 -2.74
CA HIS A 665 -22.12 34.68 -2.45
C HIS A 665 -20.79 35.07 -1.78
N ILE A 666 -20.05 34.12 -1.23
CA ILE A 666 -18.74 34.31 -0.60
C ILE A 666 -17.68 34.31 -1.70
N ALA A 667 -16.76 35.27 -1.71
CA ALA A 667 -15.65 35.30 -2.65
C ALA A 667 -14.77 34.02 -2.48
N PRO A 668 -14.29 33.38 -3.58
CA PRO A 668 -13.56 32.10 -3.52
C PRO A 668 -12.40 32.09 -2.51
N GLU A 669 -11.66 33.19 -2.39
CA GLU A 669 -10.47 33.33 -1.53
C GLU A 669 -10.85 33.41 -0.04
N ARG A 670 -12.10 33.69 0.27
CA ARG A 670 -12.64 33.78 1.65
C ARG A 670 -13.41 32.54 2.05
N ARG A 671 -13.64 31.59 1.11
CA ARG A 671 -14.31 30.33 1.41
C ARG A 671 -13.37 29.45 2.22
N ARG A 672 -13.72 29.22 3.48
CA ARG A 672 -12.97 28.28 4.31
C ARG A 672 -13.15 26.88 3.78
N GLU A 673 -12.07 26.12 3.61
CA GLU A 673 -12.14 24.73 3.19
C GLU A 673 -12.75 23.87 4.29
N PHE A 674 -13.62 22.93 3.90
CA PHE A 674 -14.31 22.03 4.77
C PHE A 674 -14.16 20.60 4.25
N TYR A 675 -13.65 19.70 5.09
CA TYR A 675 -13.25 18.35 4.70
C TYR A 675 -14.28 17.33 5.17
N VAL A 676 -14.85 16.58 4.24
CA VAL A 676 -15.92 15.61 4.50
C VAL A 676 -15.40 14.21 4.30
N PHE A 677 -15.55 13.36 5.29
CA PHE A 677 -15.19 11.95 5.23
C PHE A 677 -16.46 11.10 5.35
N LEU A 678 -16.70 10.26 4.37
CA LEU A 678 -17.87 9.38 4.28
C LEU A 678 -17.38 7.93 4.35
N ASP A 679 -17.46 7.32 5.53
CA ASP A 679 -17.20 5.87 5.62
C ASP A 679 -18.46 5.10 5.19
N GLU A 680 -18.25 3.93 4.55
CA GLU A 680 -19.31 3.12 3.94
C GLU A 680 -20.23 3.95 3.04
N VAL A 681 -19.65 4.63 2.06
CA VAL A 681 -20.32 5.65 1.20
C VAL A 681 -21.60 5.15 0.54
N GLN A 682 -21.76 3.84 0.29
CA GLN A 682 -23.00 3.27 -0.24
C GLN A 682 -24.22 3.48 0.67
N THR A 683 -24.02 3.79 1.96
CA THR A 683 -25.11 4.12 2.89
C THR A 683 -25.75 5.47 2.56
N TYR A 684 -24.97 6.38 1.96
CA TYR A 684 -25.36 7.74 1.60
C TYR A 684 -25.70 7.90 0.12
N ASP A 685 -25.48 6.84 -0.69
CA ASP A 685 -25.72 6.85 -2.13
C ASP A 685 -27.15 6.40 -2.42
N GLY A 686 -28.09 7.32 -2.30
CA GLY A 686 -29.51 7.06 -2.57
C GLY A 686 -29.80 6.96 -4.07
N ALA A 687 -30.42 5.88 -4.48
CA ALA A 687 -30.70 5.54 -5.88
C ALA A 687 -31.54 6.60 -6.67
N SER A 688 -32.30 7.44 -5.98
CA SER A 688 -33.23 8.40 -6.61
C SER A 688 -32.80 9.85 -6.51
N SER A 689 -31.95 10.22 -5.55
CA SER A 689 -31.68 11.65 -5.28
C SER A 689 -30.50 12.23 -6.04
N GLY A 690 -29.51 11.44 -6.45
CA GLY A 690 -28.29 11.91 -7.12
C GLY A 690 -27.50 12.96 -6.32
N ASN A 691 -27.86 13.19 -5.04
CA ASN A 691 -27.25 14.24 -4.22
C ASN A 691 -25.78 14.05 -3.99
N LEU A 692 -25.34 12.79 -3.82
CA LEU A 692 -23.94 12.46 -3.66
C LEU A 692 -23.14 12.70 -4.94
N ALA A 693 -23.68 12.32 -6.11
CA ALA A 693 -23.08 12.62 -7.40
C ALA A 693 -23.00 14.16 -7.62
N ALA A 694 -24.07 14.89 -7.31
CA ALA A 694 -24.09 16.36 -7.41
C ALA A 694 -23.10 17.03 -6.44
N LEU A 695 -22.88 16.46 -5.24
CA LEU A 695 -21.87 16.94 -4.31
C LEU A 695 -20.48 16.84 -4.94
N LEU A 696 -20.15 15.70 -5.55
CA LEU A 696 -18.85 15.46 -6.20
C LEU A 696 -18.64 16.29 -7.47
N GLU A 697 -19.71 16.65 -8.17
CA GLU A 697 -19.60 17.43 -9.42
C GLU A 697 -19.55 18.95 -9.17
N GLN A 698 -20.18 19.44 -8.09
CA GLN A 698 -20.53 20.85 -7.99
C GLN A 698 -19.87 21.57 -6.81
N THR A 699 -19.39 20.86 -5.77
CA THR A 699 -19.06 21.53 -4.50
C THR A 699 -17.59 21.90 -4.32
N ALA A 700 -16.68 21.33 -5.10
CA ALA A 700 -15.24 21.64 -5.02
C ALA A 700 -14.95 23.15 -5.10
N LYS A 701 -15.62 23.86 -6.00
CA LYS A 701 -15.50 25.31 -6.16
C LYS A 701 -16.03 26.12 -4.96
N TYR A 702 -16.85 25.51 -4.10
CA TYR A 702 -17.37 26.13 -2.88
C TYR A 702 -16.56 25.77 -1.62
N GLY A 703 -15.40 25.15 -1.78
CA GLY A 703 -14.48 24.82 -0.69
C GLY A 703 -14.81 23.52 0.05
N VAL A 704 -15.65 22.65 -0.52
CA VAL A 704 -15.90 21.31 0.04
C VAL A 704 -14.95 20.31 -0.59
N ARG A 705 -14.26 19.56 0.25
CA ARG A 705 -13.33 18.48 -0.10
C ARG A 705 -13.87 17.16 0.47
N ALA A 706 -14.01 16.12 -0.32
CA ALA A 706 -14.60 14.88 0.17
C ALA A 706 -13.67 13.68 -0.01
N THR A 707 -13.60 12.86 1.04
CA THR A 707 -12.94 11.54 1.05
C THR A 707 -14.02 10.48 1.25
N LEU A 708 -14.16 9.60 0.27
CA LEU A 708 -15.18 8.56 0.23
C LEU A 708 -14.54 7.19 0.40
N LEU A 709 -15.03 6.40 1.36
CA LEU A 709 -14.54 5.06 1.62
C LEU A 709 -15.61 4.03 1.27
N ASN A 710 -15.20 2.97 0.56
CA ASN A 710 -16.10 1.91 0.14
C ASN A 710 -15.42 0.53 0.23
N GLN A 711 -16.21 -0.50 0.47
CA GLN A 711 -15.74 -1.89 0.41
C GLN A 711 -15.85 -2.46 -1.01
N ASN A 712 -16.87 -2.06 -1.77
CA ASN A 712 -17.11 -2.55 -3.12
C ASN A 712 -17.65 -1.42 -4.02
N PRO A 713 -16.88 -0.98 -5.04
CA PRO A 713 -17.31 0.05 -5.99
C PRO A 713 -18.65 -0.23 -6.67
N GLU A 714 -19.00 -1.50 -6.89
CA GLU A 714 -20.23 -1.90 -7.58
C GLU A 714 -21.51 -1.65 -6.78
N ARG A 715 -21.40 -1.38 -5.48
CA ARG A 715 -22.54 -1.01 -4.65
C ARG A 715 -22.97 0.45 -4.81
N LEU A 716 -22.15 1.24 -5.51
CA LEU A 716 -22.49 2.63 -5.82
C LEU A 716 -23.41 2.71 -7.05
N THR A 717 -24.27 3.73 -7.06
CA THR A 717 -25.03 4.05 -8.26
C THR A 717 -24.10 4.43 -9.41
N SER A 718 -24.53 4.17 -10.64
CA SER A 718 -23.74 4.53 -11.83
C SER A 718 -23.43 6.03 -11.89
N ALA A 719 -24.36 6.87 -11.45
CA ALA A 719 -24.16 8.33 -11.39
C ALA A 719 -23.02 8.71 -10.43
N THR A 720 -23.03 8.16 -9.21
CA THR A 720 -21.98 8.43 -8.21
C THR A 720 -20.62 7.86 -8.65
N LEU A 721 -20.60 6.65 -9.21
CA LEU A 721 -19.37 6.06 -9.69
C LEU A 721 -18.76 6.87 -10.85
N ASN A 722 -19.59 7.34 -11.80
CA ASN A 722 -19.13 8.21 -12.88
C ASN A 722 -18.63 9.57 -12.36
N ALA A 723 -19.35 10.19 -11.42
CA ALA A 723 -18.92 11.44 -10.80
C ALA A 723 -17.57 11.30 -10.09
N LEU A 724 -17.36 10.18 -9.37
CA LEU A 724 -16.09 9.85 -8.72
C LEU A 724 -14.96 9.66 -9.73
N THR A 725 -15.17 8.85 -10.76
CA THR A 725 -14.12 8.55 -11.75
C THR A 725 -13.72 9.78 -12.56
N THR A 726 -14.64 10.71 -12.76
CA THR A 726 -14.39 11.95 -13.51
C THR A 726 -13.71 13.03 -12.67
N ASN A 727 -14.12 13.22 -11.42
CA ASN A 727 -13.74 14.40 -10.62
C ASN A 727 -12.73 14.09 -9.51
N ARG A 728 -12.31 12.83 -9.33
CA ARG A 728 -11.34 12.48 -8.27
C ARG A 728 -9.96 13.08 -8.51
N SER A 729 -9.35 13.58 -7.45
CA SER A 729 -7.92 13.91 -7.38
C SER A 729 -7.08 12.69 -7.06
N HIS A 730 -7.61 11.82 -6.19
CA HIS A 730 -6.88 10.65 -5.71
C HIS A 730 -7.76 9.41 -5.76
N LEU A 731 -7.18 8.31 -6.27
CA LEU A 731 -7.76 6.98 -6.23
C LEU A 731 -6.85 6.08 -5.42
N ILE A 732 -7.34 5.60 -4.28
CA ILE A 732 -6.60 4.77 -3.33
C ILE A 732 -7.30 3.43 -3.22
N THR A 733 -6.56 2.34 -3.22
CA THR A 733 -7.14 1.02 -3.00
C THR A 733 -6.23 0.15 -2.14
N THR A 734 -6.84 -0.73 -1.37
CA THR A 734 -6.18 -1.89 -0.79
C THR A 734 -6.78 -3.16 -1.41
N ALA A 735 -6.51 -4.36 -0.86
CA ALA A 735 -7.03 -5.59 -1.45
C ALA A 735 -8.54 -5.54 -1.67
N LEU A 736 -8.97 -5.96 -2.85
CA LEU A 736 -10.37 -6.10 -3.27
C LEU A 736 -10.66 -7.54 -3.73
N ASN A 737 -11.93 -7.91 -3.89
CA ASN A 737 -12.29 -9.11 -4.64
C ASN A 737 -11.90 -8.93 -6.13
N ALA A 738 -11.81 -10.03 -6.89
CA ALA A 738 -11.32 -9.99 -8.27
C ALA A 738 -12.13 -9.06 -9.18
N HIS A 739 -13.45 -8.97 -8.98
CA HIS A 739 -14.35 -8.18 -9.82
C HIS A 739 -14.18 -6.68 -9.52
N ALA A 740 -14.25 -6.28 -8.25
CA ALA A 740 -14.01 -4.90 -7.83
C ALA A 740 -12.57 -4.43 -8.17
N ALA A 741 -11.58 -5.33 -8.05
CA ALA A 741 -10.21 -5.04 -8.48
C ALA A 741 -10.12 -4.77 -9.98
N ALA A 742 -10.92 -5.46 -10.81
CA ALA A 742 -10.96 -5.20 -12.25
C ALA A 742 -11.56 -3.83 -12.60
N VAL A 743 -12.53 -3.34 -11.82
CA VAL A 743 -13.08 -1.99 -11.98
C VAL A 743 -11.97 -0.95 -11.73
N ILE A 744 -11.26 -1.06 -10.61
CA ILE A 744 -10.17 -0.11 -10.28
C ILE A 744 -9.00 -0.23 -11.26
N ALA A 745 -8.60 -1.45 -11.63
CA ALA A 745 -7.50 -1.66 -12.60
C ALA A 745 -7.81 -1.01 -13.95
N ARG A 746 -9.06 -1.05 -14.39
CA ARG A 746 -9.50 -0.42 -15.66
C ARG A 746 -9.27 1.08 -15.64
N GLU A 747 -9.54 1.75 -14.52
CA GLU A 747 -9.28 3.17 -14.32
C GLU A 747 -7.79 3.54 -14.42
N TRP A 748 -6.92 2.57 -14.18
CA TRP A 748 -5.45 2.72 -14.29
C TRP A 748 -4.88 2.19 -15.61
N GLY A 749 -5.75 1.89 -16.61
CA GLY A 749 -5.31 1.30 -17.87
C GLY A 749 -4.77 -0.12 -17.73
N SER A 750 -5.24 -0.87 -16.72
CA SER A 750 -4.81 -2.23 -16.35
C SER A 750 -3.35 -2.33 -15.89
N ASP A 751 -2.77 -1.25 -15.42
CA ASP A 751 -1.42 -1.19 -14.87
C ASP A 751 -1.40 -0.42 -13.53
N PRO A 752 -1.43 -1.11 -12.38
CA PRO A 752 -1.28 -2.56 -12.16
C PRO A 752 -2.53 -3.37 -12.56
N PRO A 753 -2.36 -4.67 -12.88
CA PRO A 753 -3.48 -5.55 -13.23
C PRO A 753 -4.32 -5.92 -12.00
N ALA A 754 -5.55 -6.39 -12.23
CA ALA A 754 -6.52 -6.68 -11.16
C ALA A 754 -6.04 -7.71 -10.12
N ASN A 755 -5.29 -8.74 -10.55
CA ASN A 755 -4.71 -9.73 -9.63
C ASN A 755 -3.69 -9.11 -8.66
N ALA A 756 -3.00 -8.08 -9.11
CA ALA A 756 -2.07 -7.30 -8.31
C ALA A 756 -2.78 -6.56 -7.16
N ILE A 757 -3.96 -6.00 -7.43
CA ILE A 757 -4.79 -5.32 -6.43
C ILE A 757 -5.39 -6.36 -5.46
N SER A 758 -5.95 -7.47 -5.98
CA SER A 758 -6.59 -8.48 -5.12
C SER A 758 -5.62 -9.23 -4.21
N GLY A 759 -4.35 -9.30 -4.59
CA GLY A 759 -3.27 -9.94 -3.83
C GLY A 759 -2.54 -9.03 -2.82
N LEU A 760 -2.96 -7.78 -2.63
CA LEU A 760 -2.28 -6.87 -1.71
C LEU A 760 -2.29 -7.40 -0.27
N PRO A 761 -1.15 -7.33 0.43
CA PRO A 761 -1.07 -7.63 1.85
C PRO A 761 -1.94 -6.67 2.67
N ARG A 762 -2.30 -7.08 3.88
CA ARG A 762 -2.98 -6.22 4.84
C ARG A 762 -2.13 -4.98 5.13
N TRP A 763 -2.76 -3.81 5.27
CA TRP A 763 -2.14 -2.51 5.52
C TRP A 763 -1.33 -1.95 4.35
N THR A 764 -1.35 -2.62 3.19
CA THR A 764 -0.71 -2.14 1.97
C THR A 764 -1.75 -1.55 1.03
N PHE A 765 -1.43 -0.39 0.47
CA PHE A 765 -2.30 0.37 -0.43
C PHE A 765 -1.58 0.71 -1.73
N ILE A 766 -2.37 0.89 -2.78
CA ILE A 766 -1.93 1.50 -4.04
C ILE A 766 -2.70 2.81 -4.20
N ALA A 767 -1.99 3.88 -4.54
CA ALA A 767 -2.59 5.18 -4.84
C ALA A 767 -2.17 5.69 -6.22
N GLN A 768 -3.12 6.28 -6.92
CA GLN A 768 -2.88 7.24 -7.99
C GLN A 768 -3.34 8.61 -7.50
N SER A 769 -2.47 9.59 -7.52
CA SER A 769 -2.75 10.91 -6.97
C SER A 769 -2.47 12.01 -7.97
N THR A 770 -3.19 13.12 -7.86
CA THR A 770 -2.81 14.37 -8.51
C THR A 770 -1.66 15.00 -7.73
N HIS A 771 -0.61 15.39 -8.43
CA HIS A 771 0.54 16.10 -7.91
C HIS A 771 0.97 17.17 -8.89
N HIS A 772 1.02 18.43 -8.46
CA HIS A 772 1.22 19.59 -9.32
C HIS A 772 0.30 19.63 -10.57
N GLY A 773 -0.97 19.26 -10.37
CA GLY A 773 -1.97 19.23 -11.43
C GLY A 773 -1.83 18.06 -12.43
N GLN A 774 -0.93 17.11 -12.20
CA GLN A 774 -0.75 15.93 -13.04
C GLN A 774 -1.02 14.64 -12.27
N LEU A 775 -1.65 13.66 -12.93
CA LEU A 775 -1.86 12.35 -12.35
C LEU A 775 -0.54 11.56 -12.29
N THR A 776 -0.21 11.02 -11.12
CA THR A 776 0.92 10.11 -10.96
C THR A 776 0.61 8.75 -11.59
N ARG A 777 1.63 7.93 -11.79
CA ARG A 777 1.42 6.49 -11.96
C ARG A 777 0.97 5.88 -10.62
N PRO A 778 0.21 4.77 -10.64
CA PRO A 778 -0.14 4.07 -9.40
C PRO A 778 1.10 3.62 -8.64
N PHE A 779 1.21 3.97 -7.37
CA PHE A 779 2.34 3.63 -6.51
C PHE A 779 1.87 3.02 -5.19
N GLN A 780 2.73 2.22 -4.56
CA GLN A 780 2.43 1.49 -3.35
C GLN A 780 2.95 2.23 -2.11
N PHE A 781 2.17 2.16 -1.02
CA PHE A 781 2.55 2.64 0.30
C PHE A 781 1.98 1.74 1.41
N GLU A 782 2.59 1.79 2.59
CA GLU A 782 2.11 1.13 3.80
C GLU A 782 1.29 2.12 4.62
N ASN A 783 0.14 1.69 5.14
CA ASN A 783 -0.71 2.53 5.98
C ASN A 783 -0.01 2.90 7.28
N LEU A 784 -0.38 4.05 7.82
CA LEU A 784 0.03 4.52 9.14
C LEU A 784 -1.09 4.23 10.14
N ALA A 785 -0.73 3.75 11.32
CA ALA A 785 -1.65 3.77 12.44
C ALA A 785 -1.77 5.20 12.98
N VAL A 786 -2.92 5.53 13.57
CA VAL A 786 -3.11 6.84 14.24
C VAL A 786 -1.99 7.09 15.25
N THR A 787 -1.57 6.06 15.98
CA THR A 787 -0.48 6.12 16.97
C THR A 787 0.90 6.39 16.37
N ASP A 788 1.11 6.12 15.08
CA ASP A 788 2.39 6.41 14.42
C ASP A 788 2.63 7.92 14.25
N LEU A 789 1.56 8.70 14.08
CA LEU A 789 1.63 10.16 13.94
C LEU A 789 1.24 10.91 15.22
N PHE A 790 0.33 10.34 15.99
CA PHE A 790 -0.26 10.95 17.18
C PHE A 790 -0.06 10.02 18.39
N THR A 791 1.20 9.81 18.77
CA THR A 791 1.64 8.81 19.76
C THR A 791 0.92 8.93 21.11
N ASP A 792 0.64 10.16 21.56
CA ASP A 792 0.01 10.44 22.85
C ASP A 792 -1.40 11.01 22.71
N ALA A 793 -2.07 10.84 21.58
CA ALA A 793 -3.38 11.46 21.36
C ALA A 793 -4.57 10.59 21.79
N HIS A 794 -4.38 9.26 21.94
CA HIS A 794 -5.49 8.34 22.24
C HIS A 794 -5.76 8.24 23.74
N HIS A 795 -6.77 8.98 24.22
CA HIS A 795 -7.17 9.03 25.63
C HIS A 795 -8.67 8.74 25.80
N PRO A 796 -9.13 7.49 25.68
CA PRO A 796 -10.54 7.14 25.85
C PRO A 796 -11.09 7.47 27.26
N ASP A 797 -10.24 7.43 28.26
CA ASP A 797 -10.53 7.80 29.66
C ASP A 797 -10.81 9.29 29.87
N ARG A 798 -10.32 10.15 28.98
CA ARG A 798 -10.56 11.60 29.03
C ARG A 798 -11.86 12.04 28.35
N VAL A 799 -12.45 11.21 27.48
CA VAL A 799 -13.68 11.54 26.76
C VAL A 799 -14.81 11.98 27.69
N PRO A 800 -15.09 11.30 28.82
CA PRO A 800 -16.13 11.75 29.75
C PRO A 800 -15.92 13.16 30.33
N HIS A 801 -14.67 13.61 30.45
CA HIS A 801 -14.34 14.93 31.01
C HIS A 801 -14.59 16.06 29.97
N VAL A 802 -14.42 15.81 28.70
CA VAL A 802 -14.67 16.79 27.63
C VAL A 802 -16.08 16.70 27.05
N GLN A 803 -16.81 15.64 27.37
CA GLN A 803 -18.17 15.43 26.83
C GLN A 803 -19.14 16.56 27.14
N PRO A 804 -19.15 17.20 28.34
CA PRO A 804 -20.00 18.35 28.60
C PRO A 804 -19.74 19.52 27.62
N ALA A 805 -18.50 19.82 27.30
CA ALA A 805 -18.15 20.85 26.31
C ALA A 805 -18.63 20.49 24.90
N ILE A 806 -18.55 19.21 24.51
CA ILE A 806 -19.10 18.71 23.24
C ILE A 806 -20.62 18.86 23.22
N ASP A 807 -21.30 18.51 24.31
CA ASP A 807 -22.77 18.61 24.43
C ASP A 807 -23.24 20.07 24.33
N GLU A 808 -22.56 20.99 25.00
CA GLU A 808 -22.81 22.44 24.90
C GLU A 808 -22.57 22.96 23.48
N ALA A 809 -21.42 22.61 22.91
CA ALA A 809 -21.05 23.01 21.54
C ALA A 809 -22.02 22.48 20.48
N SER A 810 -22.61 21.32 20.73
CA SER A 810 -23.63 20.69 19.87
C SER A 810 -25.03 21.31 20.07
N GLY A 811 -25.24 22.02 21.16
CA GLY A 811 -26.56 22.47 21.57
C GLY A 811 -27.48 21.29 21.90
N ARG A 812 -26.93 20.28 22.62
CA ARG A 812 -27.61 19.02 22.93
C ARG A 812 -28.69 19.27 23.99
N ALA A 813 -29.95 18.98 23.66
CA ALA A 813 -31.07 19.01 24.57
C ALA A 813 -31.46 17.60 25.07
N LEU A 814 -32.01 17.49 26.27
CA LEU A 814 -32.50 16.22 26.77
C LEU A 814 -33.63 15.67 25.91
N ALA A 815 -33.55 14.40 25.52
CA ALA A 815 -34.58 13.79 24.69
C ALA A 815 -35.97 13.83 25.34
N ALA A 816 -36.06 13.61 26.63
CA ALA A 816 -37.33 13.65 27.36
C ALA A 816 -37.99 15.05 27.28
N GLU A 817 -37.23 16.13 27.43
CA GLU A 817 -37.72 17.49 27.32
C GLU A 817 -38.19 17.84 25.91
N THR A 818 -37.37 17.48 24.89
CA THR A 818 -37.69 17.71 23.48
C THR A 818 -38.95 16.95 23.07
N ILE A 819 -39.07 15.68 23.49
CA ILE A 819 -40.26 14.86 23.17
C ILE A 819 -41.50 15.39 23.88
N ALA A 820 -41.41 15.79 25.17
CA ALA A 820 -42.52 16.40 25.90
C ALA A 820 -42.97 17.74 25.25
N ALA A 821 -42.04 18.55 24.78
CA ALA A 821 -42.34 19.77 24.02
C ALA A 821 -43.01 19.48 22.68
N LEU A 822 -42.54 18.43 21.98
CA LEU A 822 -43.12 17.95 20.72
C LEU A 822 -44.54 17.41 20.89
N ASP A 823 -44.84 16.69 21.99
CA ASP A 823 -46.16 16.14 22.26
C ASP A 823 -47.23 17.23 22.48
N THR A 824 -46.82 18.41 22.90
CA THR A 824 -47.69 19.59 23.10
C THR A 824 -47.63 20.59 21.93
N LEU A 825 -46.77 20.40 20.97
CA LEU A 825 -46.49 21.40 19.93
C LEU A 825 -47.69 21.62 19.01
N ASP A 826 -48.43 20.58 18.64
CA ASP A 826 -49.65 20.68 17.83
C ASP A 826 -50.72 21.54 18.48
N GLU A 827 -50.98 21.34 19.77
CA GLU A 827 -51.94 22.13 20.55
C GLU A 827 -51.46 23.59 20.68
N ARG A 828 -50.19 23.80 20.96
CA ARG A 828 -49.63 25.16 21.11
C ARG A 828 -49.70 25.94 19.77
N ILE A 829 -49.39 25.30 18.64
CA ILE A 829 -49.55 25.93 17.34
C ILE A 829 -51.03 26.25 17.07
N HIS A 830 -51.93 25.31 17.32
CA HIS A 830 -53.37 25.49 17.10
C HIS A 830 -53.95 26.65 17.93
N LEU A 831 -53.57 26.72 19.22
CA LEU A 831 -53.97 27.83 20.11
C LEU A 831 -53.46 29.19 19.62
N HIS A 832 -52.23 29.24 19.15
CA HIS A 832 -51.66 30.47 18.63
C HIS A 832 -52.38 30.93 17.35
N LEU A 833 -52.66 30.03 16.41
CA LEU A 833 -53.34 30.34 15.14
C LEU A 833 -54.81 30.75 15.33
N THR A 834 -55.49 30.23 16.35
CA THR A 834 -56.91 30.53 16.62
C THR A 834 -57.11 31.70 17.58
N GLY A 835 -56.03 32.31 18.11
CA GLY A 835 -56.12 33.42 19.06
C GLY A 835 -56.74 33.09 20.42
N ARG A 836 -56.81 31.78 20.77
CA ARG A 836 -57.31 31.31 22.10
C ARG A 836 -56.16 31.30 23.09
N THR A 837 -56.16 32.28 23.99
CA THR A 837 -55.24 32.25 25.16
C THR A 837 -55.67 31.17 26.13
N HIS A 838 -54.75 30.45 26.75
CA HIS A 838 -55.03 29.55 27.89
C HIS A 838 -55.72 30.34 29.00
N SER A 839 -57.02 30.23 29.12
CA SER A 839 -57.72 30.55 30.35
C SER A 839 -57.40 29.42 31.35
N ASN A 840 -56.65 29.77 32.40
CA ASN A 840 -56.40 28.90 33.55
C ASN A 840 -57.75 28.52 34.18
N HIS A 841 -58.37 27.41 33.82
CA HIS A 841 -59.40 26.75 34.63
C HIS A 841 -58.69 25.86 35.66
N ARG A 842 -58.22 26.47 36.75
CA ARG A 842 -58.20 25.83 38.08
C ARG A 842 -59.61 25.93 38.65
N GLY A 843 -60.50 25.02 38.24
CA GLY A 843 -61.81 24.79 38.88
C GLY A 843 -61.75 23.39 39.46
N GLY A 844 -61.74 23.35 40.80
CA GLY A 844 -61.83 22.09 41.51
C GLY A 844 -63.18 21.43 41.32
N GLU A 845 -63.20 20.20 40.90
CA GLU A 845 -64.27 19.26 41.14
C GLU A 845 -63.67 17.97 41.74
N THR A 846 -63.92 17.85 43.03
CA THR A 846 -63.87 16.62 43.79
C THR A 846 -64.79 15.61 43.13
N ARG A 847 -64.26 14.57 42.52
CA ARG A 847 -65.02 13.39 42.12
C ARG A 847 -64.60 12.18 42.96
N GLU A 848 -65.68 11.65 43.55
CA GLU A 848 -65.77 10.48 44.44
C GLU A 848 -64.94 9.28 43.89
N ARG A 849 -64.38 8.61 44.89
CA ARG A 849 -63.68 7.30 44.66
C ARG A 849 -64.74 6.27 44.32
N SER A 850 -64.79 5.81 43.10
CA SER A 850 -65.44 4.54 42.68
C SER A 850 -64.43 3.41 42.89
N THR A 851 -64.75 2.55 43.83
CA THR A 851 -64.06 1.30 44.15
C THR A 851 -64.28 0.31 43.02
N LEU A 852 -63.20 -0.07 42.34
CA LEU A 852 -63.12 -1.25 41.47
C LEU A 852 -62.71 -2.48 42.29
N PRO A 853 -63.25 -3.66 42.05
CA PRO A 853 -62.97 -4.90 42.82
C PRO A 853 -61.62 -5.48 42.46
N ARG A 854 -60.90 -5.98 43.50
CA ARG A 854 -59.65 -6.73 43.38
C ARG A 854 -59.91 -8.07 42.69
N LEU A 855 -59.08 -8.40 41.65
CA LEU A 855 -58.92 -9.71 41.10
C LEU A 855 -58.01 -10.57 42.01
N PRO A 856 -58.28 -11.90 42.13
CA PRO A 856 -57.54 -12.77 43.07
C PRO A 856 -56.15 -13.14 42.48
N GLU A 857 -55.21 -13.30 43.40
CA GLU A 857 -53.87 -13.85 43.12
C GLU A 857 -53.95 -15.31 42.69
N PRO A 858 -53.04 -15.75 41.76
CA PRO A 858 -52.94 -17.19 41.47
C PRO A 858 -52.05 -17.88 42.51
N GLU A 859 -52.58 -18.98 43.04
CA GLU A 859 -51.90 -19.94 43.91
C GLU A 859 -50.64 -20.52 43.27
N ARG A 860 -49.58 -20.55 44.03
CA ARG A 860 -48.39 -21.36 43.73
C ARG A 860 -48.68 -22.83 44.07
N THR A 861 -48.56 -23.70 43.11
CA THR A 861 -48.41 -25.14 43.38
C THR A 861 -47.28 -25.71 42.54
N GLY A 862 -46.33 -26.36 43.23
CA GLY A 862 -45.51 -27.47 42.77
C GLY A 862 -44.25 -27.15 41.97
#